data_5a50d5f32c3403a537b7c8a51af933ea
#
_entry.id   5a50d5f32c3403a537b7c8a51af933ea
#
_cell.length_a   1.000
_cell.length_b   1.000
_cell.length_c   1.000
_cell.angle_alpha   90.00
_cell.angle_beta   90.00
_cell.angle_gamma   90.00
#
_symmetry.space_group_name_H-M   'P 1'
#
loop_
_entity.id
_entity.type
_entity.pdbx_description
1 polymer ?
#
loop_
_entity_poly.entity_id
_entity_poly.type
_entity_poly.pdbx_seq_one_letter_code
_entity_poly.pdbx_strand_id
1 'polypeptide(L)'
;MYDNQFTPRAQNALRLAQEAAEELGHSYVGSEHLLLGLLREEAGAAHRCLTEQAVTQEGARDAVVRIIGAGLPGLAPPQGLTPRAKRVIENAVGESSRTGSGYVGTEHLLLGILREEGTMAMRVLRTVGADPKRLQSALVQRMSVVQRLPRETAALRPVSHQDAPRSKTLEQFTRSLNALAREGRLDPVVGREREIARTIRILSRRTKNNPVLIGEPGVGKTAVAEGLAQRIVAGDVPEELAGKNILSIDLSAMLAGTKYRGEFEERVKNALTEIRRMGNVILFIDELHTIVGAGSAEGAVDAANILKPALSRAEIRVIGATTRDEYRRYIEKDAALERRFQPVAVEEPSPETAVEILLGLRDKYEAHHKLAVSDEAVRACVELGRRYLPDRFLPDKAIDLMDEACSRVRMECEQRTPDLKALEERLAQVRREKAEAIAGEDFEAAARLRDVEDDFARQLREERARWSDGRTDDLVSVTGEDVAAVAAEWTGIPVRRITEDEGERLLGLEETLRGRVVGQDQAVTAIARAIRRGRVGLKEPGRPTGSFLLLGPTGVGKTELCRALAEALFGQEDALIRIDMSEYAEGHAASRLVGSPPGYVGHEDGGQLTEQVRRRPYSVVLFDEMEKAHHSVWNLLLQILEDGTLTDSHGRRADFRSAVVVMTSNVGARQITSGRPLGFAGGEEDEAGRQDRVRRSVTEELRRTFRPEFLNRVDDTIVFRQLSEADLTEIARRMLAQTAARLEPLGLTLRAEDAAAARLAREGHDPASGARPLRRRLHEAVDDPIADGILTGRFHRGDRLVLTLGEKGLAIEREKE
;
A
#
# COMPACT_ATOMS: atom_id res chain seq x y z
N MET A 1 27.23 -24.13 -10.15
CA MET A 1 28.20 -23.25 -9.44
C MET A 1 28.24 -21.82 -10.02
N TYR A 2 27.50 -21.51 -11.10
CA TYR A 2 27.53 -20.18 -11.77
C TYR A 2 26.18 -19.46 -11.82
N ASP A 3 25.12 -20.01 -11.20
CA ASP A 3 23.73 -19.53 -11.33
C ASP A 3 23.47 -18.09 -10.84
N ASN A 4 24.28 -17.57 -9.95
CA ASN A 4 24.05 -16.22 -9.38
C ASN A 4 24.67 -15.06 -10.19
N GLN A 5 25.33 -15.35 -11.32
CA GLN A 5 26.00 -14.32 -12.13
C GLN A 5 25.30 -14.02 -13.47
N PHE A 6 24.31 -14.82 -13.88
CA PHE A 6 23.60 -14.65 -15.14
C PHE A 6 22.34 -13.81 -14.98
N THR A 7 22.09 -12.92 -15.93
CA THR A 7 20.81 -12.21 -16.00
C THR A 7 19.67 -13.19 -16.29
N PRO A 8 18.44 -12.90 -15.92
CA PRO A 8 17.28 -13.76 -16.24
C PRO A 8 17.16 -14.06 -17.74
N ARG A 9 17.47 -13.09 -18.62
CA ARG A 9 17.50 -13.28 -20.08
C ARG A 9 18.63 -14.21 -20.55
N ALA A 10 19.79 -14.13 -19.90
CA ALA A 10 20.87 -15.05 -20.21
C ALA A 10 20.55 -16.47 -19.75
N GLN A 11 19.91 -16.65 -18.61
CA GLN A 11 19.39 -17.94 -18.12
C GLN A 11 18.32 -18.49 -19.07
N ASN A 12 17.36 -17.65 -19.50
CA ASN A 12 16.35 -18.05 -20.47
C ASN A 12 16.98 -18.45 -21.81
N ALA A 13 17.98 -17.73 -22.31
CA ALA A 13 18.69 -18.11 -23.51
C ALA A 13 19.41 -19.47 -23.38
N LEU A 14 19.95 -19.78 -22.21
CA LEU A 14 20.54 -21.10 -21.91
C LEU A 14 19.49 -22.22 -21.88
N ARG A 15 18.31 -21.96 -21.32
CA ARG A 15 17.16 -22.89 -21.31
C ARG A 15 16.67 -23.13 -22.74
N LEU A 16 16.45 -22.05 -23.50
CA LEU A 16 16.05 -22.13 -24.92
C LEU A 16 17.10 -22.86 -25.79
N ALA A 17 18.37 -22.80 -25.41
CA ALA A 17 19.43 -23.57 -26.05
C ALA A 17 19.30 -25.07 -25.78
N GLN A 18 18.88 -25.44 -24.57
CA GLN A 18 18.63 -26.85 -24.21
C GLN A 18 17.40 -27.38 -24.98
N GLU A 19 16.33 -26.63 -25.05
CA GLU A 19 15.14 -26.97 -25.84
C GLU A 19 15.47 -27.11 -27.35
N ALA A 20 16.30 -26.22 -27.89
CA ALA A 20 16.75 -26.32 -29.27
C ALA A 20 17.56 -27.60 -29.54
N ALA A 21 18.35 -28.08 -28.55
CA ALA A 21 19.05 -29.34 -28.65
C ALA A 21 18.09 -30.55 -28.61
N GLU A 22 17.08 -30.51 -27.76
CA GLU A 22 16.02 -31.53 -27.69
C GLU A 22 15.21 -31.64 -29.00
N GLU A 23 14.76 -30.46 -29.50
CA GLU A 23 14.04 -30.40 -30.79
C GLU A 23 14.82 -30.93 -31.98
N LEU A 24 16.13 -30.73 -31.98
CA LEU A 24 17.03 -31.22 -33.01
C LEU A 24 17.46 -32.69 -32.78
N GLY A 25 17.06 -33.31 -31.65
CA GLY A 25 17.41 -34.68 -31.28
C GLY A 25 18.89 -34.87 -30.94
N HIS A 26 19.56 -33.86 -30.44
CA HIS A 26 20.98 -33.92 -30.10
C HIS A 26 21.17 -34.31 -28.64
N SER A 27 22.15 -35.19 -28.35
CA SER A 27 22.40 -35.73 -26.99
C SER A 27 23.19 -34.78 -26.08
N TYR A 28 23.70 -33.66 -26.59
CA TYR A 28 24.43 -32.62 -25.84
C TYR A 28 24.10 -31.23 -26.33
N VAL A 29 24.17 -30.24 -25.42
CA VAL A 29 24.05 -28.81 -25.78
C VAL A 29 25.41 -28.29 -26.25
N GLY A 30 25.54 -27.99 -27.54
CA GLY A 30 26.72 -27.41 -28.14
C GLY A 30 26.63 -25.88 -28.26
N SER A 31 27.70 -25.28 -28.80
CA SER A 31 27.76 -23.82 -29.05
C SER A 31 26.70 -23.34 -30.07
N GLU A 32 26.34 -24.17 -31.04
CA GLU A 32 25.27 -23.94 -32.00
C GLU A 32 23.90 -23.81 -31.36
N HIS A 33 23.64 -24.62 -30.33
CA HIS A 33 22.39 -24.53 -29.57
C HIS A 33 22.36 -23.25 -28.72
N LEU A 34 23.52 -22.84 -28.12
CA LEU A 34 23.65 -21.54 -27.47
C LEU A 34 23.31 -20.39 -28.41
N LEU A 35 23.75 -20.46 -29.66
CA LEU A 35 23.40 -19.46 -30.67
C LEU A 35 21.91 -19.45 -31.00
N LEU A 36 21.29 -20.63 -31.13
CA LEU A 36 19.82 -20.73 -31.32
C LEU A 36 19.04 -20.21 -30.14
N GLY A 37 19.48 -20.49 -28.91
CA GLY A 37 18.86 -19.94 -27.70
C GLY A 37 18.94 -18.41 -27.63
N LEU A 38 20.07 -17.82 -28.04
CA LEU A 38 20.24 -16.36 -28.12
C LEU A 38 19.34 -15.72 -29.21
N LEU A 39 19.08 -16.45 -30.30
CA LEU A 39 18.16 -16.01 -31.36
C LEU A 39 16.68 -16.12 -30.94
N ARG A 40 16.32 -17.07 -30.08
CA ARG A 40 14.98 -17.23 -29.54
C ARG A 40 14.65 -16.22 -28.45
N GLU A 41 15.65 -15.69 -27.76
CA GLU A 41 15.47 -14.65 -26.74
C GLU A 41 15.34 -13.26 -27.39
N GLU A 42 14.15 -12.96 -27.92
CA GLU A 42 13.85 -11.76 -28.73
C GLU A 42 14.15 -10.44 -28.00
N ALA A 43 13.97 -10.40 -26.69
CA ALA A 43 14.23 -9.22 -25.87
C ALA A 43 15.73 -9.00 -25.58
N GLY A 44 16.59 -9.97 -25.90
CA GLY A 44 18.01 -9.95 -25.67
C GLY A 44 18.81 -8.96 -26.52
N ALA A 45 19.89 -8.39 -25.97
CA ALA A 45 20.81 -7.55 -26.73
C ALA A 45 21.49 -8.33 -27.86
N ALA A 46 21.79 -9.61 -27.63
CA ALA A 46 22.37 -10.51 -28.63
C ALA A 46 21.41 -10.72 -29.81
N HIS A 47 20.14 -10.97 -29.57
CA HIS A 47 19.13 -11.14 -30.64
C HIS A 47 19.09 -9.94 -31.58
N ARG A 48 19.05 -8.73 -31.02
CA ARG A 48 19.03 -7.48 -31.81
C ARG A 48 20.27 -7.33 -32.69
N CYS A 49 21.45 -7.65 -32.17
CA CYS A 49 22.69 -7.59 -32.96
C CYS A 49 22.74 -8.66 -34.06
N LEU A 50 22.21 -9.85 -33.82
CA LEU A 50 22.15 -10.93 -34.80
C LEU A 50 21.14 -10.59 -35.92
N THR A 51 19.98 -10.07 -35.56
CA THR A 51 18.90 -9.71 -36.51
C THR A 51 19.31 -8.53 -37.40
N GLU A 52 20.08 -7.56 -36.90
CA GLU A 52 20.64 -6.46 -37.72
C GLU A 52 21.62 -6.91 -38.80
N GLN A 53 22.21 -8.09 -38.62
CA GLN A 53 23.03 -8.72 -39.65
C GLN A 53 22.26 -9.80 -40.43
N ALA A 54 20.94 -9.73 -40.44
CA ALA A 54 20.05 -10.64 -41.14
C ALA A 54 20.21 -12.12 -40.73
N VAL A 55 20.71 -12.40 -39.50
CA VAL A 55 20.71 -13.76 -38.94
C VAL A 55 19.35 -14.06 -38.39
N THR A 56 18.58 -14.91 -39.07
CA THR A 56 17.24 -15.36 -38.63
C THR A 56 17.32 -16.68 -37.89
N GLN A 57 16.35 -16.94 -37.03
CA GLN A 57 16.26 -18.21 -36.29
C GLN A 57 16.14 -19.42 -37.26
N GLU A 58 15.30 -19.30 -38.27
CA GLU A 58 15.10 -20.35 -39.29
C GLU A 58 16.37 -20.61 -40.09
N GLY A 59 17.04 -19.54 -40.54
CA GLY A 59 18.29 -19.67 -41.31
C GLY A 59 19.41 -20.30 -40.49
N ALA A 60 19.51 -19.94 -39.20
CA ALA A 60 20.49 -20.55 -38.30
C ALA A 60 20.15 -22.04 -38.02
N ARG A 61 18.87 -22.38 -37.79
CA ARG A 61 18.41 -23.75 -37.61
C ARG A 61 18.72 -24.62 -38.84
N ASP A 62 18.38 -24.15 -40.05
CA ASP A 62 18.67 -24.84 -41.29
C ASP A 62 20.15 -25.05 -41.53
N ALA A 63 20.98 -24.07 -41.12
CA ALA A 63 22.42 -24.19 -41.19
C ALA A 63 22.95 -25.26 -40.22
N VAL A 64 22.41 -25.32 -38.99
CA VAL A 64 22.74 -26.37 -38.01
C VAL A 64 22.39 -27.75 -38.55
N VAL A 65 21.18 -27.94 -39.06
CA VAL A 65 20.72 -29.23 -39.65
C VAL A 65 21.58 -29.60 -40.85
N ARG A 66 21.99 -28.65 -41.68
CA ARG A 66 22.83 -28.92 -42.87
C ARG A 66 24.26 -29.29 -42.49
N ILE A 67 24.82 -28.76 -41.38
CA ILE A 67 26.20 -28.99 -40.99
C ILE A 67 26.37 -30.22 -40.08
N ILE A 68 25.43 -30.43 -39.16
CA ILE A 68 25.50 -31.49 -38.12
C ILE A 68 24.54 -32.62 -38.42
N GLY A 69 23.43 -32.37 -39.09
CA GLY A 69 22.29 -33.26 -39.26
C GLY A 69 21.26 -33.09 -38.15
N ALA A 70 20.07 -33.64 -38.38
CA ALA A 70 19.04 -33.80 -37.33
C ALA A 70 19.22 -35.15 -36.68
N GLY A 71 19.19 -35.22 -35.35
CA GLY A 71 19.16 -36.44 -34.58
C GLY A 71 17.77 -37.10 -34.62
N LEU A 72 17.63 -38.26 -34.01
CA LEU A 72 16.35 -38.95 -33.88
C LEU A 72 15.50 -38.27 -32.81
N PRO A 73 14.28 -37.78 -33.12
CA PRO A 73 13.37 -37.22 -32.11
C PRO A 73 12.94 -38.29 -31.11
N GLY A 74 13.02 -37.98 -29.81
CA GLY A 74 12.54 -38.86 -28.72
C GLY A 74 13.63 -39.61 -27.94
N LEU A 75 14.90 -39.35 -28.18
CA LEU A 75 15.99 -39.77 -27.31
C LEU A 75 16.02 -38.90 -26.01
N ALA A 76 16.55 -39.47 -24.92
CA ALA A 76 16.65 -38.84 -23.62
C ALA A 76 17.14 -37.37 -23.65
N PRO A 77 16.74 -36.51 -22.69
CA PRO A 77 17.12 -35.12 -22.66
C PRO A 77 18.66 -34.95 -22.70
N PRO A 78 19.18 -33.85 -23.27
CA PRO A 78 20.63 -33.67 -23.49
C PRO A 78 21.42 -33.80 -22.18
N GLN A 79 22.45 -34.65 -22.20
CA GLN A 79 23.25 -35.05 -21.00
C GLN A 79 24.29 -33.97 -20.59
N GLY A 80 24.02 -32.69 -20.86
CA GLY A 80 24.87 -31.59 -20.43
C GLY A 80 25.55 -30.81 -21.58
N LEU A 81 26.44 -29.90 -21.22
CA LEU A 81 27.13 -29.01 -22.13
C LEU A 81 28.37 -29.65 -22.75
N THR A 82 28.63 -29.44 -24.04
CA THR A 82 29.90 -29.84 -24.66
C THR A 82 31.09 -29.06 -24.05
N PRO A 83 32.30 -29.62 -24.08
CA PRO A 83 33.51 -28.90 -23.57
C PRO A 83 33.71 -27.52 -24.21
N ARG A 84 33.31 -27.32 -25.47
CA ARG A 84 33.36 -26.03 -26.14
C ARG A 84 32.26 -25.10 -25.72
N ALA A 85 31.05 -25.58 -25.49
CA ALA A 85 29.96 -24.80 -24.91
C ALA A 85 30.31 -24.31 -23.50
N LYS A 86 30.93 -25.14 -22.68
CA LYS A 86 31.43 -24.74 -21.35
C LYS A 86 32.47 -23.59 -21.45
N ARG A 87 33.43 -23.70 -22.38
CA ARG A 87 34.42 -22.61 -22.63
C ARG A 87 33.73 -21.32 -23.10
N VAL A 88 32.72 -21.41 -23.94
CA VAL A 88 31.94 -20.23 -24.33
C VAL A 88 31.34 -19.53 -23.13
N ILE A 89 30.79 -20.29 -22.19
CA ILE A 89 30.24 -19.73 -20.94
C ILE A 89 31.33 -19.14 -20.05
N GLU A 90 32.46 -19.80 -19.90
CA GLU A 90 33.62 -19.30 -19.15
C GLU A 90 34.17 -18.00 -19.80
N ASN A 91 34.24 -17.94 -21.13
CA ASN A 91 34.61 -16.74 -21.85
C ASN A 91 33.60 -15.60 -21.63
N ALA A 92 32.29 -15.91 -21.58
CA ALA A 92 31.24 -14.92 -21.28
C ALA A 92 31.39 -14.33 -19.88
N VAL A 93 31.71 -15.15 -18.88
CA VAL A 93 32.01 -14.70 -17.52
C VAL A 93 33.25 -13.83 -17.47
N GLY A 94 34.31 -14.24 -18.20
CA GLY A 94 35.54 -13.44 -18.37
C GLY A 94 35.27 -12.08 -19.01
N GLU A 95 34.40 -12.01 -20.04
CA GLU A 95 33.99 -10.75 -20.67
C GLU A 95 33.19 -9.84 -19.73
N SER A 96 32.26 -10.40 -18.97
CA SER A 96 31.54 -9.65 -17.94
C SER A 96 32.51 -8.99 -16.93
N SER A 97 33.51 -9.73 -16.48
CA SER A 97 34.55 -9.20 -15.58
C SER A 97 35.39 -8.12 -16.21
N ARG A 98 35.72 -8.25 -17.53
CA ARG A 98 36.55 -7.26 -18.28
C ARG A 98 35.77 -5.98 -18.61
N THR A 99 34.46 -6.11 -18.81
CA THR A 99 33.58 -4.97 -19.04
C THR A 99 33.11 -4.32 -17.75
N GLY A 100 33.41 -4.91 -16.56
CA GLY A 100 33.00 -4.38 -15.27
C GLY A 100 31.51 -4.44 -15.05
N SER A 101 30.79 -5.29 -15.78
CA SER A 101 29.31 -5.34 -15.76
C SER A 101 28.73 -6.00 -14.50
N GLY A 102 29.52 -6.77 -13.73
CA GLY A 102 29.07 -7.48 -12.53
C GLY A 102 28.04 -8.61 -12.76
N TYR A 103 27.56 -8.78 -13.98
CA TYR A 103 26.60 -9.81 -14.40
C TYR A 103 26.88 -10.28 -15.83
N VAL A 104 26.44 -11.50 -16.16
CA VAL A 104 26.57 -12.10 -17.49
C VAL A 104 25.24 -11.99 -18.23
N GLY A 105 25.15 -11.08 -19.21
CA GLY A 105 23.98 -10.90 -20.07
C GLY A 105 24.08 -11.69 -21.37
N THR A 106 23.05 -11.64 -22.23
CA THR A 106 23.00 -12.28 -23.55
C THR A 106 24.13 -11.77 -24.47
N GLU A 107 24.50 -10.52 -24.36
CA GLU A 107 25.61 -9.88 -25.04
C GLU A 107 26.99 -10.51 -24.70
N HIS A 108 27.17 -10.86 -23.44
CA HIS A 108 28.39 -11.53 -22.99
C HIS A 108 28.47 -12.98 -23.50
N LEU A 109 27.32 -13.69 -23.53
CA LEU A 109 27.24 -15.03 -24.13
C LEU A 109 27.56 -15.01 -25.60
N LEU A 110 27.04 -14.03 -26.36
CA LEU A 110 27.37 -13.88 -27.78
C LEU A 110 28.87 -13.53 -28.00
N LEU A 111 29.44 -12.66 -27.14
CA LEU A 111 30.90 -12.39 -27.19
C LEU A 111 31.72 -13.64 -26.85
N GLY A 112 31.25 -14.46 -25.90
CA GLY A 112 31.88 -15.73 -25.59
C GLY A 112 31.92 -16.69 -26.79
N ILE A 113 30.83 -16.76 -27.58
CA ILE A 113 30.78 -17.50 -28.85
C ILE A 113 31.77 -16.94 -29.86
N LEU A 114 31.79 -15.61 -30.04
CA LEU A 114 32.65 -14.95 -31.05
C LEU A 114 34.14 -15.04 -30.74
N ARG A 115 34.52 -15.27 -29.47
CA ARG A 115 35.93 -15.44 -29.05
C ARG A 115 36.47 -16.85 -29.19
N GLU A 116 35.62 -17.86 -29.16
CA GLU A 116 36.06 -19.24 -29.27
C GLU A 116 36.13 -19.63 -30.77
N GLU A 117 37.29 -19.48 -31.36
CA GLU A 117 37.53 -19.86 -32.77
C GLU A 117 37.33 -21.38 -32.95
N GLY A 118 36.70 -21.76 -34.08
CA GLY A 118 36.47 -23.17 -34.41
C GLY A 118 35.22 -23.80 -33.76
N THR A 119 34.36 -23.02 -33.11
CA THR A 119 33.05 -23.49 -32.62
C THR A 119 32.07 -23.73 -33.75
N MET A 120 31.08 -24.59 -33.49
CA MET A 120 30.03 -24.88 -34.48
C MET A 120 29.17 -23.62 -34.72
N ALA A 121 28.87 -22.84 -33.66
CA ALA A 121 28.22 -21.55 -33.78
C ALA A 121 28.91 -20.59 -34.77
N MET A 122 30.22 -20.52 -34.74
CA MET A 122 31.00 -19.71 -35.67
C MET A 122 30.89 -20.21 -37.12
N ARG A 123 30.81 -21.53 -37.32
CA ARG A 123 30.54 -22.12 -38.63
C ARG A 123 29.14 -21.79 -39.14
N VAL A 124 28.14 -21.89 -38.27
CA VAL A 124 26.73 -21.54 -38.57
C VAL A 124 26.65 -20.06 -38.99
N LEU A 125 27.21 -19.14 -38.19
CA LEU A 125 27.25 -17.70 -38.51
C LEU A 125 27.85 -17.42 -39.89
N ARG A 126 28.97 -18.05 -40.21
CA ARG A 126 29.59 -17.90 -41.54
C ARG A 126 28.72 -18.47 -42.67
N THR A 127 28.03 -19.58 -42.43
CA THR A 127 27.14 -20.24 -43.43
C THR A 127 25.91 -19.39 -43.74
N VAL A 128 25.41 -18.65 -42.72
CA VAL A 128 24.27 -17.73 -42.87
C VAL A 128 24.73 -16.37 -43.43
N GLY A 129 26.03 -16.16 -43.61
CA GLY A 129 26.60 -14.93 -44.24
C GLY A 129 26.88 -13.80 -43.22
N ALA A 130 26.80 -14.07 -41.94
CA ALA A 130 27.16 -13.07 -40.94
C ALA A 130 28.69 -12.92 -40.80
N ASP A 131 29.14 -11.67 -40.63
CA ASP A 131 30.54 -11.37 -40.36
C ASP A 131 30.79 -11.29 -38.85
N PRO A 132 31.54 -12.29 -38.27
CA PRO A 132 31.83 -12.31 -36.85
C PRO A 132 32.53 -11.06 -36.30
N LYS A 133 33.41 -10.42 -37.12
CA LYS A 133 34.12 -9.21 -36.72
C LYS A 133 33.20 -8.00 -36.64
N ARG A 134 32.22 -7.91 -37.55
CA ARG A 134 31.19 -6.86 -37.50
C ARG A 134 30.23 -7.07 -36.31
N LEU A 135 29.85 -8.31 -36.04
CA LEU A 135 29.06 -8.64 -34.84
C LEU A 135 29.79 -8.25 -33.57
N GLN A 136 31.05 -8.61 -33.44
CA GLN A 136 31.89 -8.25 -32.31
C GLN A 136 32.02 -6.74 -32.15
N SER A 137 32.27 -6.00 -33.23
CA SER A 137 32.36 -4.55 -33.20
C SER A 137 31.05 -3.90 -32.82
N ALA A 138 29.91 -4.37 -33.36
CA ALA A 138 28.58 -3.87 -33.03
C ALA A 138 28.20 -4.12 -31.54
N LEU A 139 28.52 -5.31 -31.02
CA LEU A 139 28.33 -5.63 -29.60
C LEU A 139 29.20 -4.77 -28.69
N VAL A 140 30.51 -4.66 -28.98
CA VAL A 140 31.44 -3.83 -28.20
C VAL A 140 31.05 -2.36 -28.30
N GLN A 141 30.58 -1.90 -29.44
CA GLN A 141 30.08 -0.54 -29.62
C GLN A 141 28.81 -0.31 -28.80
N ARG A 142 27.86 -1.26 -28.75
CA ARG A 142 26.65 -1.18 -27.91
C ARG A 142 26.96 -1.29 -26.44
N MET A 143 27.80 -2.19 -26.03
CA MET A 143 28.29 -2.29 -24.67
C MET A 143 29.11 -1.06 -24.27
N SER A 144 29.79 -0.42 -25.22
CA SER A 144 30.57 0.81 -25.02
C SER A 144 29.75 2.09 -25.22
N VAL A 145 28.57 2.04 -25.85
CA VAL A 145 27.57 3.14 -25.80
C VAL A 145 26.93 3.23 -24.40
N VAL A 146 26.87 2.14 -23.68
CA VAL A 146 26.67 2.16 -22.22
C VAL A 146 27.93 2.65 -21.48
N GLN A 147 29.12 2.65 -22.14
CA GLN A 147 30.44 3.02 -21.57
C GLN A 147 31.24 4.08 -22.35
N ARG A 148 30.74 4.67 -23.45
CA ARG A 148 31.52 5.64 -24.23
C ARG A 148 30.75 6.89 -24.61
N LEU A 149 31.15 7.97 -24.03
CA LEU A 149 31.25 9.27 -24.67
C LEU A 149 32.53 9.32 -25.53
N PRO A 150 32.53 10.06 -26.69
CA PRO A 150 33.56 9.98 -27.71
C PRO A 150 34.87 10.61 -27.23
N ARG A 151 35.96 9.87 -27.40
CA ARG A 151 37.30 10.43 -27.45
C ARG A 151 37.64 10.70 -28.90
N GLU A 152 37.54 11.94 -29.30
CA GLU A 152 38.32 12.62 -30.37
C GLU A 152 37.98 14.10 -30.24
N THR A 153 38.86 14.93 -29.81
CA THR A 153 39.98 15.59 -30.41
C THR A 153 40.69 16.48 -29.41
N ALA A 154 41.94 16.62 -29.59
CA ALA A 154 42.88 17.58 -29.01
C ALA A 154 43.87 16.98 -27.98
N ALA A 155 45.08 16.77 -28.54
CA ALA A 155 46.30 16.62 -27.79
C ALA A 155 46.50 17.81 -26.85
N LEU A 156 46.14 17.63 -25.59
CA LEU A 156 46.68 18.40 -24.47
C LEU A 156 47.12 17.39 -23.41
N ARG A 157 48.34 17.55 -22.99
CA ARG A 157 49.15 16.73 -22.09
C ARG A 157 48.32 16.17 -20.91
N PRO A 158 48.57 14.93 -20.45
CA PRO A 158 47.97 14.42 -19.23
C PRO A 158 48.50 15.24 -18.06
N VAL A 159 47.64 16.09 -17.50
CA VAL A 159 47.81 16.56 -16.15
C VAL A 159 47.43 15.36 -15.28
N SER A 160 48.44 14.74 -14.73
CA SER A 160 48.32 13.79 -13.65
C SER A 160 47.56 14.49 -12.50
N HIS A 161 46.28 14.23 -12.35
CA HIS A 161 45.63 14.49 -11.09
C HIS A 161 46.20 13.48 -10.09
N GLN A 162 47.26 13.93 -9.44
CA GLN A 162 47.71 13.37 -8.20
C GLN A 162 46.47 13.34 -7.29
N ASP A 163 46.21 12.20 -6.71
CA ASP A 163 45.21 11.99 -5.65
C ASP A 163 45.37 13.11 -4.62
N ALA A 164 44.44 14.08 -4.68
CA ALA A 164 44.26 14.97 -3.54
C ALA A 164 43.88 14.09 -2.36
N PRO A 165 44.43 14.31 -1.17
CA PRO A 165 44.14 13.44 -0.02
C PRO A 165 42.63 13.41 0.19
N ARG A 166 42.06 12.24 -0.04
CA ARG A 166 40.61 11.98 0.23
C ARG A 166 40.41 12.20 1.69
N SER A 167 39.65 13.26 2.05
CA SER A 167 39.35 13.51 3.43
C SER A 167 38.33 12.49 3.94
N LYS A 168 38.70 11.82 5.02
CA LYS A 168 37.88 10.82 5.69
C LYS A 168 36.51 11.38 6.14
N THR A 169 36.39 12.69 6.32
CA THR A 169 35.15 13.34 6.79
C THR A 169 34.07 13.40 5.72
N LEU A 170 34.44 13.72 4.46
CA LEU A 170 33.46 13.82 3.38
C LEU A 170 32.96 12.43 2.95
N GLU A 171 33.87 11.45 2.84
CA GLU A 171 33.51 10.07 2.49
C GLU A 171 32.59 9.42 3.54
N GLN A 172 32.68 9.82 4.79
CA GLN A 172 31.90 9.25 5.90
C GLN A 172 30.44 9.74 5.90
N PHE A 173 30.17 10.99 5.46
CA PHE A 173 28.87 11.64 5.59
C PHE A 173 28.23 12.01 4.26
N THR A 174 28.87 11.68 3.12
CA THR A 174 28.32 11.97 1.78
C THR A 174 28.30 10.74 0.89
N ARG A 175 27.30 10.70 -0.01
CA ARG A 175 27.19 9.70 -1.08
C ARG A 175 27.28 10.40 -2.43
N SER A 176 28.12 9.92 -3.34
CA SER A 176 28.19 10.45 -4.70
C SER A 176 27.09 9.83 -5.56
N LEU A 177 26.08 10.63 -5.96
CA LEU A 177 25.02 10.17 -6.86
C LEU A 177 25.58 9.84 -8.25
N ASN A 178 26.62 10.56 -8.70
CA ASN A 178 27.27 10.24 -9.98
C ASN A 178 28.02 8.91 -9.95
N ALA A 179 28.61 8.53 -8.81
CA ALA A 179 29.24 7.21 -8.68
C ALA A 179 28.20 6.10 -8.77
N LEU A 180 27.07 6.25 -8.02
CA LEU A 180 25.94 5.31 -8.07
C LEU A 180 25.33 5.23 -9.48
N ALA A 181 25.24 6.37 -10.19
CA ALA A 181 24.77 6.38 -11.58
C ALA A 181 25.70 5.59 -12.52
N ARG A 182 27.03 5.72 -12.36
CA ARG A 182 28.00 4.94 -13.15
C ARG A 182 27.95 3.45 -12.86
N GLU A 183 27.68 3.09 -11.61
CA GLU A 183 27.50 1.71 -11.16
C GLU A 183 26.15 1.10 -11.55
N GLY A 184 25.22 1.89 -12.13
CA GLY A 184 23.87 1.43 -12.47
C GLY A 184 22.99 1.13 -11.26
N ARG A 185 23.31 1.69 -10.09
CA ARG A 185 22.64 1.46 -8.81
C ARG A 185 21.49 2.42 -8.55
N LEU A 186 21.36 3.48 -9.34
CA LEU A 186 20.22 4.39 -9.28
C LEU A 186 19.02 3.83 -10.02
N ASP A 187 17.84 4.22 -9.59
CA ASP A 187 16.60 3.87 -10.25
C ASP A 187 16.40 4.68 -11.53
N PRO A 188 15.73 4.12 -12.55
CA PRO A 188 15.37 4.87 -13.73
C PRO A 188 14.39 5.99 -13.37
N VAL A 189 14.68 7.21 -13.78
CA VAL A 189 13.84 8.37 -13.51
C VAL A 189 12.91 8.61 -14.68
N VAL A 190 11.62 8.45 -14.46
CA VAL A 190 10.55 8.59 -15.47
C VAL A 190 9.63 9.75 -15.10
N GLY A 191 9.19 10.54 -16.07
CA GLY A 191 8.18 11.57 -15.90
C GLY A 191 8.62 12.82 -15.13
N ARG A 192 9.96 13.04 -14.97
CA ARG A 192 10.54 14.20 -14.27
C ARG A 192 11.40 15.10 -15.15
N GLU A 193 11.24 15.01 -16.45
CA GLU A 193 12.03 15.75 -17.44
C GLU A 193 11.90 17.26 -17.27
N ARG A 194 10.70 17.73 -16.92
CA ARG A 194 10.42 19.18 -16.74
C ARG A 194 11.12 19.74 -15.50
N GLU A 195 11.04 19.03 -14.39
CA GLU A 195 11.66 19.40 -13.11
C GLU A 195 13.18 19.35 -13.22
N ILE A 196 13.76 18.31 -13.84
CA ILE A 196 15.19 18.19 -14.10
C ILE A 196 15.66 19.34 -15.02
N ALA A 197 14.97 19.60 -16.13
CA ALA A 197 15.32 20.70 -17.02
C ALA A 197 15.20 22.07 -16.33
N ARG A 198 14.23 22.25 -15.42
CA ARG A 198 14.09 23.47 -14.59
C ARG A 198 15.27 23.59 -13.63
N THR A 199 15.65 22.49 -12.97
CA THR A 199 16.80 22.42 -12.04
C THR A 199 18.10 22.77 -12.75
N ILE A 200 18.35 22.20 -13.93
CA ILE A 200 19.50 22.52 -14.79
C ILE A 200 19.53 24.02 -15.08
N ARG A 201 18.41 24.60 -15.54
CA ARG A 201 18.33 26.04 -15.86
C ARG A 201 18.63 26.95 -14.67
N ILE A 202 18.23 26.53 -13.45
CA ILE A 202 18.49 27.30 -12.23
C ILE A 202 19.98 27.19 -11.86
N LEU A 203 20.56 26.00 -11.91
CA LEU A 203 21.99 25.77 -11.60
C LEU A 203 22.94 26.55 -12.54
N SER A 204 22.52 26.81 -13.78
CA SER A 204 23.29 27.58 -14.78
C SER A 204 23.12 29.10 -14.64
N ARG A 205 22.34 29.60 -13.67
CA ARG A 205 22.20 31.03 -13.45
C ARG A 205 23.41 31.65 -12.75
N ARG A 206 23.65 32.92 -13.00
CA ARG A 206 24.70 33.70 -12.30
C ARG A 206 24.33 33.99 -10.83
N THR A 207 23.04 34.20 -10.56
CA THR A 207 22.50 34.48 -9.22
C THR A 207 21.25 33.64 -9.01
N LYS A 208 20.89 33.37 -7.74
CA LYS A 208 19.79 32.46 -7.37
C LYS A 208 19.93 31.11 -8.06
N ASN A 209 21.12 30.55 -8.00
CA ASN A 209 21.51 29.33 -8.69
C ASN A 209 21.38 28.06 -7.83
N ASN A 210 20.66 28.15 -6.72
CA ASN A 210 20.39 27.00 -5.85
C ASN A 210 18.90 26.62 -5.97
N PRO A 211 18.56 25.55 -6.65
CA PRO A 211 17.17 25.06 -6.71
C PRO A 211 16.75 24.41 -5.39
N VAL A 212 15.50 24.60 -5.00
CA VAL A 212 14.84 23.83 -3.94
C VAL A 212 13.66 23.08 -4.53
N LEU A 213 13.69 21.77 -4.43
CA LEU A 213 12.63 20.87 -4.84
C LEU A 213 11.56 20.86 -3.75
N ILE A 214 10.37 21.37 -4.07
CA ILE A 214 9.28 21.52 -3.12
C ILE A 214 8.13 20.61 -3.53
N GLY A 215 7.71 19.73 -2.65
CA GLY A 215 6.60 18.80 -2.89
C GLY A 215 6.27 17.99 -1.65
N GLU A 216 5.15 17.31 -1.69
CA GLU A 216 4.72 16.44 -0.60
C GLU A 216 5.70 15.26 -0.39
N PRO A 217 5.70 14.62 0.80
CA PRO A 217 6.50 13.41 1.03
C PRO A 217 6.13 12.31 0.01
N GLY A 218 7.12 11.57 -0.49
CA GLY A 218 6.88 10.45 -1.39
C GLY A 218 6.60 10.78 -2.85
N VAL A 219 6.59 12.07 -3.27
CA VAL A 219 6.38 12.45 -4.68
C VAL A 219 7.61 12.26 -5.59
N GLY A 220 8.76 11.85 -5.05
CA GLY A 220 9.98 11.61 -5.82
C GLY A 220 10.88 12.83 -5.98
N LYS A 221 11.01 13.68 -4.96
CA LYS A 221 11.95 14.81 -4.95
C LYS A 221 13.41 14.37 -5.14
N THR A 222 13.82 13.33 -4.44
CA THR A 222 15.18 12.76 -4.52
C THR A 222 15.48 12.22 -5.92
N ALA A 223 14.46 11.61 -6.58
CA ALA A 223 14.58 11.11 -7.96
C ALA A 223 14.96 12.22 -8.97
N VAL A 224 14.56 13.48 -8.75
CA VAL A 224 14.96 14.60 -9.61
C VAL A 224 16.46 14.86 -9.52
N ALA A 225 17.06 14.75 -8.32
CA ALA A 225 18.50 14.91 -8.12
C ALA A 225 19.29 13.71 -8.71
N GLU A 226 18.75 12.50 -8.56
CA GLU A 226 19.29 11.27 -9.14
C GLU A 226 19.25 11.31 -10.67
N GLY A 227 18.11 11.73 -11.25
CA GLY A 227 17.98 11.91 -12.69
C GLY A 227 18.93 12.96 -13.26
N LEU A 228 19.19 14.04 -12.51
CA LEU A 228 20.20 15.02 -12.88
C LEU A 228 21.61 14.38 -12.87
N ALA A 229 21.94 13.56 -11.86
CA ALA A 229 23.21 12.85 -11.78
C ALA A 229 23.40 11.89 -12.98
N GLN A 230 22.33 11.17 -13.35
CA GLN A 230 22.33 10.29 -14.54
C GLN A 230 22.59 11.10 -15.82
N ARG A 231 21.95 12.25 -16.02
CA ARG A 231 22.20 13.14 -17.17
C ARG A 231 23.61 13.71 -17.18
N ILE A 232 24.18 14.09 -16.02
CA ILE A 232 25.57 14.54 -15.94
C ILE A 232 26.52 13.42 -16.37
N VAL A 233 26.30 12.18 -15.95
CA VAL A 233 27.11 11.02 -16.31
C VAL A 233 26.94 10.68 -17.80
N ALA A 234 25.71 10.81 -18.33
CA ALA A 234 25.42 10.61 -19.75
C ALA A 234 25.98 11.75 -20.66
N GLY A 235 26.33 12.90 -20.07
CA GLY A 235 26.78 14.08 -20.84
C GLY A 235 25.63 14.90 -21.45
N ASP A 236 24.39 14.64 -21.06
CA ASP A 236 23.17 15.36 -21.49
C ASP A 236 22.89 16.59 -20.60
N VAL A 237 23.90 17.44 -20.45
CA VAL A 237 23.85 18.68 -19.68
C VAL A 237 24.73 19.76 -20.33
N PRO A 238 24.43 21.07 -20.09
CA PRO A 238 25.28 22.15 -20.54
C PRO A 238 26.73 22.02 -20.02
N GLU A 239 27.70 22.58 -20.77
CA GLU A 239 29.15 22.53 -20.45
C GLU A 239 29.46 22.97 -19.01
N GLU A 240 28.73 23.95 -18.46
CA GLU A 240 28.91 24.43 -17.08
C GLU A 240 28.64 23.38 -16.01
N LEU A 241 27.84 22.38 -16.33
CA LEU A 241 27.48 21.26 -15.44
C LEU A 241 28.22 19.97 -15.83
N ALA A 242 28.85 19.93 -16.99
CA ALA A 242 29.65 18.80 -17.41
C ALA A 242 30.82 18.57 -16.42
N GLY A 243 30.97 17.33 -15.96
CA GLY A 243 32.02 16.96 -14.99
C GLY A 243 31.74 17.38 -13.54
N LYS A 244 30.57 18.00 -13.23
CA LYS A 244 30.16 18.23 -11.84
C LYS A 244 29.77 16.92 -11.18
N ASN A 245 30.03 16.84 -9.87
CA ASN A 245 29.67 15.68 -9.03
C ASN A 245 28.59 16.08 -8.02
N ILE A 246 27.48 15.37 -8.00
CA ILE A 246 26.42 15.59 -7.02
C ILE A 246 26.71 14.73 -5.79
N LEU A 247 26.94 15.39 -4.65
CA LEU A 247 27.14 14.73 -3.37
C LEU A 247 25.89 14.92 -2.49
N SER A 248 25.24 13.83 -2.15
CA SER A 248 24.16 13.82 -1.17
C SER A 248 24.75 13.78 0.24
N ILE A 249 24.40 14.75 1.08
CA ILE A 249 24.85 14.84 2.47
C ILE A 249 23.77 14.31 3.42
N ASP A 250 24.21 13.51 4.39
CA ASP A 250 23.37 13.04 5.49
C ASP A 250 23.65 13.87 6.75
N LEU A 251 22.78 14.84 7.00
CA LEU A 251 22.90 15.73 8.17
C LEU A 251 22.60 15.00 9.48
N SER A 252 21.72 14.00 9.45
CA SER A 252 21.38 13.21 10.62
C SER A 252 22.57 12.37 11.08
N ALA A 253 23.29 11.76 10.13
CA ALA A 253 24.53 11.05 10.41
C ALA A 253 25.63 11.98 10.93
N MET A 254 25.70 13.24 10.46
CA MET A 254 26.64 14.23 10.96
C MET A 254 26.35 14.67 12.40
N LEU A 255 25.08 14.70 12.79
CA LEU A 255 24.64 15.03 14.14
C LEU A 255 24.82 13.84 15.10
N ALA A 256 24.68 12.62 14.61
CA ALA A 256 24.83 11.42 15.42
C ALA A 256 26.25 11.33 16.02
N GLY A 257 26.32 11.03 17.32
CA GLY A 257 27.58 10.88 18.05
C GLY A 257 28.28 12.18 18.43
N THR A 258 27.71 13.37 18.18
CA THR A 258 28.22 14.64 18.72
C THR A 258 27.69 14.85 20.12
N LYS A 259 28.62 15.07 21.08
CA LYS A 259 28.24 15.38 22.46
C LYS A 259 28.06 16.87 22.70
N TYR A 260 28.71 17.71 21.88
CA TYR A 260 28.70 19.17 22.01
C TYR A 260 28.35 19.84 20.68
N ARG A 261 27.63 20.96 20.76
CA ARG A 261 27.24 21.81 19.61
C ARG A 261 28.41 22.16 18.69
N GLY A 262 29.59 22.48 19.25
CA GLY A 262 30.79 22.84 18.48
C GLY A 262 31.32 21.75 17.59
N GLU A 263 31.13 20.47 17.93
CA GLU A 263 31.61 19.34 17.13
C GLU A 263 30.83 19.20 15.80
N PHE A 264 29.52 19.38 15.85
CA PHE A 264 28.69 19.39 14.65
C PHE A 264 29.02 20.59 13.74
N GLU A 265 29.13 21.80 14.33
CA GLU A 265 29.48 23.00 13.56
C GLU A 265 30.85 22.85 12.89
N GLU A 266 31.83 22.23 13.56
CA GLU A 266 33.16 21.96 13.03
C GLU A 266 33.11 20.91 11.88
N ARG A 267 32.34 19.83 12.02
CA ARG A 267 32.14 18.84 10.97
C ARG A 267 31.55 19.47 9.70
N VAL A 268 30.50 20.29 9.83
CA VAL A 268 29.87 20.99 8.71
C VAL A 268 30.85 21.98 8.06
N LYS A 269 31.60 22.77 8.85
CA LYS A 269 32.63 23.70 8.33
C LYS A 269 33.74 22.97 7.57
N ASN A 270 34.20 21.84 8.09
CA ASN A 270 35.23 21.04 7.45
C ASN A 270 34.74 20.47 6.12
N ALA A 271 33.53 19.89 6.08
CA ALA A 271 32.92 19.41 4.85
C ALA A 271 32.73 20.51 3.79
N LEU A 272 32.24 21.69 4.18
CA LEU A 272 32.10 22.83 3.26
C LEU A 272 33.43 23.35 2.74
N THR A 273 34.46 23.37 3.58
CA THR A 273 35.81 23.80 3.18
C THR A 273 36.39 22.85 2.12
N GLU A 274 36.13 21.59 2.27
CA GLU A 274 36.57 20.56 1.34
C GLU A 274 35.80 20.62 0.01
N ILE A 275 34.48 20.77 0.06
CA ILE A 275 33.63 20.97 -1.15
C ILE A 275 34.11 22.18 -1.95
N ARG A 276 34.49 23.27 -1.29
CA ARG A 276 35.06 24.46 -1.93
C ARG A 276 36.41 24.17 -2.64
N ARG A 277 37.28 23.38 -2.01
CA ARG A 277 38.57 22.98 -2.58
C ARG A 277 38.39 22.12 -3.82
N MET A 278 37.38 21.24 -3.83
CA MET A 278 37.10 20.41 -4.99
C MET A 278 36.54 21.21 -6.18
N GLY A 279 35.75 22.24 -5.96
CA GLY A 279 35.25 23.18 -6.98
C GLY A 279 34.27 22.60 -8.03
N ASN A 280 34.15 21.28 -8.12
CA ASN A 280 33.29 20.57 -9.08
C ASN A 280 32.09 19.89 -8.43
N VAL A 281 31.75 20.23 -7.19
CA VAL A 281 30.71 19.60 -6.41
C VAL A 281 29.43 20.43 -6.45
N ILE A 282 28.30 19.74 -6.58
CA ILE A 282 26.95 20.23 -6.30
C ILE A 282 26.47 19.45 -5.07
N LEU A 283 26.09 20.15 -4.01
CA LEU A 283 25.64 19.54 -2.78
C LEU A 283 24.13 19.29 -2.86
N PHE A 284 23.70 18.06 -2.68
CA PHE A 284 22.29 17.72 -2.51
C PHE A 284 21.97 17.56 -1.01
N ILE A 285 20.96 18.26 -0.57
CA ILE A 285 20.51 18.26 0.83
C ILE A 285 19.04 17.86 0.84
N ASP A 286 18.78 16.64 1.26
CA ASP A 286 17.41 16.23 1.55
C ASP A 286 16.97 16.82 2.90
N GLU A 287 15.69 17.05 3.05
CA GLU A 287 15.11 17.72 4.22
C GLU A 287 15.83 19.05 4.57
N LEU A 288 15.97 19.96 3.58
CA LEU A 288 16.68 21.23 3.73
C LEU A 288 16.24 22.03 4.96
N HIS A 289 14.99 21.86 5.40
CA HIS A 289 14.45 22.53 6.59
C HIS A 289 15.18 22.16 7.89
N THR A 290 15.79 20.96 7.96
CA THR A 290 16.54 20.50 9.15
C THR A 290 17.74 21.40 9.45
N ILE A 291 18.29 22.07 8.42
CA ILE A 291 19.39 23.02 8.58
C ILE A 291 18.95 24.29 9.29
N VAL A 292 17.69 24.73 9.05
CA VAL A 292 17.17 26.01 9.53
C VAL A 292 16.31 25.83 10.80
N GLY A 293 15.65 24.69 10.92
CA GLY A 293 14.66 24.41 11.96
C GLY A 293 15.19 23.83 13.25
N ALA A 294 16.42 23.39 13.30
CA ALA A 294 17.03 22.79 14.48
C ALA A 294 17.15 23.75 15.68
N GLY A 295 16.69 25.00 15.56
CA GLY A 295 16.89 26.08 16.52
C GLY A 295 15.71 26.46 17.43
N SER A 296 14.57 25.76 17.38
CA SER A 296 13.38 26.18 18.18
C SER A 296 13.31 25.59 19.60
N ALA A 297 14.13 24.62 19.94
CA ALA A 297 14.34 24.21 21.33
C ALA A 297 15.58 24.89 21.90
N GLU A 298 15.54 25.31 23.16
CA GLU A 298 16.71 25.92 23.87
C GLU A 298 17.92 24.98 23.75
N GLY A 299 18.89 25.33 22.85
CA GLY A 299 20.10 24.53 22.59
C GLY A 299 20.25 23.96 21.20
N ALA A 300 19.30 24.13 20.29
CA ALA A 300 19.34 23.54 18.93
C ALA A 300 20.33 24.32 18.01
N VAL A 301 20.95 23.56 17.12
CA VAL A 301 22.06 23.97 16.22
C VAL A 301 21.52 24.68 15.00
N ASP A 302 21.86 25.96 14.79
CA ASP A 302 21.53 26.69 13.56
C ASP A 302 22.67 26.54 12.52
N ALA A 303 22.64 25.42 11.79
CA ALA A 303 23.58 25.17 10.69
C ALA A 303 23.41 26.16 9.52
N ALA A 304 22.27 26.85 9.46
CA ALA A 304 22.03 27.89 8.46
C ALA A 304 23.05 29.01 8.53
N ASN A 305 23.49 29.40 9.73
CA ASN A 305 24.49 30.45 9.90
C ASN A 305 25.88 30.10 9.32
N ILE A 306 26.16 28.81 9.16
CA ILE A 306 27.40 28.32 8.54
C ILE A 306 27.26 28.28 7.01
N LEU A 307 26.08 27.92 6.51
CA LEU A 307 25.80 27.84 5.08
C LEU A 307 25.53 29.20 4.42
N LYS A 308 24.88 30.14 5.11
CA LYS A 308 24.54 31.47 4.59
C LYS A 308 25.73 32.23 3.97
N PRO A 309 26.94 32.30 4.57
CA PRO A 309 28.10 32.95 3.96
C PRO A 309 28.56 32.27 2.66
N ALA A 310 28.56 30.93 2.64
CA ALA A 310 29.01 30.15 1.48
C ALA A 310 28.04 30.31 0.28
N LEU A 311 26.73 30.28 0.55
CA LEU A 311 25.68 30.54 -0.44
C LEU A 311 25.69 31.99 -0.91
N SER A 312 25.99 32.95 -0.01
CA SER A 312 26.02 34.37 -0.33
C SER A 312 27.13 34.74 -1.31
N ARG A 313 28.27 34.09 -1.20
CA ARG A 313 29.44 34.31 -2.07
C ARG A 313 29.42 33.42 -3.32
N ALA A 314 28.36 32.60 -3.52
CA ALA A 314 28.26 31.60 -4.60
C ALA A 314 29.46 30.62 -4.66
N GLU A 315 30.05 30.33 -3.49
CA GLU A 315 31.22 29.44 -3.36
C GLU A 315 30.82 27.95 -3.50
N ILE A 316 29.55 27.65 -3.23
CA ILE A 316 28.96 26.31 -3.37
C ILE A 316 27.65 26.39 -4.12
N ARG A 317 27.30 25.32 -4.85
CA ARG A 317 25.96 25.10 -5.44
C ARG A 317 25.23 24.05 -4.62
N VAL A 318 23.97 24.35 -4.31
CA VAL A 318 23.14 23.46 -3.48
C VAL A 318 21.82 23.14 -4.21
N ILE A 319 21.43 21.90 -4.17
CA ILE A 319 20.07 21.44 -4.49
C ILE A 319 19.44 21.06 -3.15
N GLY A 320 18.37 21.71 -2.74
CA GLY A 320 17.61 21.33 -1.54
C GLY A 320 16.34 20.58 -1.91
N ALA A 321 15.86 19.71 -1.01
CA ALA A 321 14.54 19.12 -1.09
C ALA A 321 13.82 19.36 0.24
N THR A 322 12.52 19.70 0.19
CA THR A 322 11.70 19.94 1.38
C THR A 322 10.21 19.87 1.04
N THR A 323 9.34 19.85 2.04
CA THR A 323 7.90 19.97 1.84
C THR A 323 7.49 21.43 1.62
N ARG A 324 6.24 21.65 1.13
CA ARG A 324 5.70 23.00 0.88
C ARG A 324 5.56 23.79 2.19
N ASP A 325 5.07 23.13 3.24
CA ASP A 325 4.83 23.79 4.54
C ASP A 325 6.15 24.15 5.24
N GLU A 326 7.14 23.25 5.21
CA GLU A 326 8.47 23.49 5.76
C GLU A 326 9.21 24.59 5.00
N TYR A 327 9.08 24.64 3.67
CA TYR A 327 9.64 25.71 2.87
C TYR A 327 9.11 27.08 3.32
N ARG A 328 7.77 27.20 3.45
CA ARG A 328 7.13 28.43 3.92
C ARG A 328 7.52 28.78 5.36
N ARG A 329 7.61 27.77 6.23
CA ARG A 329 7.88 27.97 7.66
C ARG A 329 9.32 28.38 7.93
N TYR A 330 10.29 27.82 7.23
CA TYR A 330 11.70 27.92 7.55
C TYR A 330 12.54 28.68 6.51
N ILE A 331 12.28 28.51 5.22
CA ILE A 331 13.11 29.09 4.16
C ILE A 331 12.57 30.47 3.73
N GLU A 332 11.27 30.57 3.47
CA GLU A 332 10.63 31.80 2.98
C GLU A 332 10.64 32.92 4.03
N LYS A 333 10.63 32.59 5.32
CA LYS A 333 10.73 33.58 6.40
C LYS A 333 12.15 34.13 6.57
N ASP A 334 13.17 33.46 6.08
CA ASP A 334 14.56 33.90 6.14
C ASP A 334 14.95 34.63 4.85
N ALA A 335 14.94 35.97 4.89
CA ALA A 335 15.23 36.81 3.73
C ALA A 335 16.60 36.55 3.09
N ALA A 336 17.58 36.00 3.83
CA ALA A 336 18.90 35.68 3.29
C ALA A 336 18.86 34.36 2.48
N LEU A 337 18.09 33.39 2.91
CA LEU A 337 17.91 32.12 2.19
C LEU A 337 16.95 32.28 1.00
N GLU A 338 15.81 32.99 1.18
CA GLU A 338 14.83 33.24 0.11
C GLU A 338 15.46 33.88 -1.14
N ARG A 339 16.40 34.82 -0.94
CA ARG A 339 17.12 35.47 -2.04
C ARG A 339 18.10 34.57 -2.77
N ARG A 340 18.46 33.40 -2.22
CA ARG A 340 19.48 32.49 -2.76
C ARG A 340 18.91 31.22 -3.36
N PHE A 341 17.78 30.79 -2.83
CA PHE A 341 17.09 29.61 -3.29
C PHE A 341 15.99 29.94 -4.31
N GLN A 342 15.80 29.04 -5.28
CA GLN A 342 14.73 29.16 -6.27
C GLN A 342 13.84 27.91 -6.22
N PRO A 343 12.54 28.08 -5.93
CA PRO A 343 11.63 26.94 -5.81
C PRO A 343 11.41 26.24 -7.17
N VAL A 344 11.36 24.92 -7.13
CA VAL A 344 10.95 23.99 -8.19
C VAL A 344 9.85 23.11 -7.58
N ALA A 345 8.62 23.30 -8.03
CA ALA A 345 7.52 22.46 -7.59
C ALA A 345 7.67 21.05 -8.19
N VAL A 346 7.57 20.04 -7.33
CA VAL A 346 7.51 18.62 -7.69
C VAL A 346 6.14 18.11 -7.25
N GLU A 347 5.26 17.97 -8.23
CA GLU A 347 3.88 17.54 -8.00
C GLU A 347 3.75 16.01 -8.01
N GLU A 348 2.66 15.50 -7.46
CA GLU A 348 2.30 14.09 -7.54
C GLU A 348 2.17 13.70 -9.03
N PRO A 349 2.79 12.59 -9.49
CA PRO A 349 2.67 12.15 -10.87
C PRO A 349 1.24 11.71 -11.19
N SER A 350 0.86 11.80 -12.47
CA SER A 350 -0.40 11.24 -12.93
C SER A 350 -0.42 9.71 -12.71
N PRO A 351 -1.60 9.10 -12.60
CA PRO A 351 -1.70 7.63 -12.47
C PRO A 351 -0.98 6.89 -13.59
N GLU A 352 -1.06 7.39 -14.82
CA GLU A 352 -0.39 6.82 -16.00
C GLU A 352 1.13 6.88 -15.85
N THR A 353 1.65 8.04 -15.45
CA THR A 353 3.10 8.23 -15.19
C THR A 353 3.56 7.36 -13.99
N ALA A 354 2.72 7.18 -12.97
CA ALA A 354 3.03 6.31 -11.85
C ALA A 354 3.14 4.84 -12.28
N VAL A 355 2.26 4.37 -13.16
CA VAL A 355 2.37 3.02 -13.76
C VAL A 355 3.69 2.88 -14.54
N GLU A 356 4.08 3.87 -15.34
CA GLU A 356 5.36 3.86 -16.07
C GLU A 356 6.57 3.80 -15.12
N ILE A 357 6.53 4.54 -14.01
CA ILE A 357 7.56 4.50 -12.97
C ILE A 357 7.68 3.08 -12.37
N LEU A 358 6.55 2.48 -11.97
CA LEU A 358 6.54 1.14 -11.40
C LEU A 358 7.03 0.08 -12.40
N LEU A 359 6.63 0.19 -13.67
CA LEU A 359 7.14 -0.69 -14.74
C LEU A 359 8.65 -0.56 -14.92
N GLY A 360 9.19 0.65 -14.75
CA GLY A 360 10.64 0.88 -14.78
C GLY A 360 11.38 0.29 -13.56
N LEU A 361 10.71 0.19 -12.42
CA LEU A 361 11.28 -0.38 -11.19
C LEU A 361 11.07 -1.88 -11.08
N ARG A 362 10.08 -2.44 -11.76
CA ARG A 362 9.64 -3.84 -11.68
C ARG A 362 10.78 -4.84 -11.70
N ASP A 363 11.67 -4.74 -12.67
CA ASP A 363 12.77 -5.70 -12.86
C ASP A 363 13.67 -5.80 -11.61
N LYS A 364 13.83 -4.71 -10.84
CA LYS A 364 14.64 -4.70 -9.60
C LYS A 364 13.91 -5.41 -8.46
N TYR A 365 12.60 -5.19 -8.34
CA TYR A 365 11.78 -5.86 -7.33
C TYR A 365 11.62 -7.35 -7.65
N GLU A 366 11.41 -7.72 -8.91
CA GLU A 366 11.40 -9.11 -9.37
C GLU A 366 12.71 -9.83 -9.04
N ALA A 367 13.84 -9.18 -9.28
CA ALA A 367 15.16 -9.73 -8.95
C ALA A 367 15.37 -9.88 -7.44
N HIS A 368 14.88 -8.93 -6.63
CA HIS A 368 15.02 -8.96 -5.18
C HIS A 368 14.17 -10.06 -4.54
N HIS A 369 12.89 -10.13 -4.93
CA HIS A 369 11.95 -11.09 -4.35
C HIS A 369 11.96 -12.45 -5.06
N LYS A 370 12.59 -12.56 -6.24
CA LYS A 370 12.63 -13.77 -7.09
C LYS A 370 11.24 -14.24 -7.53
N LEU A 371 10.37 -13.30 -7.83
CA LEU A 371 8.99 -13.47 -8.29
C LEU A 371 8.80 -12.68 -9.57
N ALA A 372 7.77 -13.01 -10.35
CA ALA A 372 7.30 -12.15 -11.44
C ALA A 372 6.20 -11.21 -10.94
N VAL A 373 6.11 -10.00 -11.50
CA VAL A 373 5.05 -9.03 -11.20
C VAL A 373 4.25 -8.78 -12.48
N SER A 374 2.95 -9.10 -12.46
CA SER A 374 2.10 -8.92 -13.63
C SER A 374 1.81 -7.43 -13.89
N ASP A 375 1.52 -7.06 -15.14
CA ASP A 375 1.11 -5.70 -15.49
C ASP A 375 -0.18 -5.30 -14.79
N GLU A 376 -1.05 -6.28 -14.51
CA GLU A 376 -2.27 -6.08 -13.74
C GLU A 376 -1.97 -5.69 -12.29
N ALA A 377 -1.00 -6.36 -11.64
CA ALA A 377 -0.55 -6.02 -10.30
C ALA A 377 0.00 -4.61 -10.23
N VAL A 378 0.82 -4.19 -11.21
CA VAL A 378 1.38 -2.83 -11.28
C VAL A 378 0.25 -1.78 -11.37
N ARG A 379 -0.74 -2.00 -12.22
CA ARG A 379 -1.91 -1.11 -12.33
C ARG A 379 -2.73 -1.10 -11.05
N ALA A 380 -2.93 -2.27 -10.44
CA ALA A 380 -3.64 -2.40 -9.17
C ALA A 380 -2.94 -1.62 -8.04
N CYS A 381 -1.59 -1.64 -7.95
CA CYS A 381 -0.84 -0.85 -6.98
C CYS A 381 -1.16 0.65 -7.07
N VAL A 382 -1.20 1.20 -8.29
CA VAL A 382 -1.49 2.61 -8.52
C VAL A 382 -2.96 2.94 -8.25
N GLU A 383 -3.88 2.12 -8.75
CA GLU A 383 -5.33 2.36 -8.62
C GLU A 383 -5.80 2.22 -7.17
N LEU A 384 -5.41 1.11 -6.50
CA LEU A 384 -5.76 0.86 -5.11
C LEU A 384 -5.07 1.85 -4.17
N GLY A 385 -3.78 2.16 -4.42
CA GLY A 385 -3.06 3.17 -3.68
C GLY A 385 -3.73 4.55 -3.76
N ARG A 386 -4.20 4.96 -4.94
CA ARG A 386 -4.94 6.23 -5.12
C ARG A 386 -6.29 6.21 -4.40
N ARG A 387 -7.01 5.09 -4.47
CA ARG A 387 -8.38 4.96 -3.96
C ARG A 387 -8.42 4.77 -2.45
N TYR A 388 -7.51 3.99 -1.89
CA TYR A 388 -7.58 3.53 -0.50
C TYR A 388 -6.51 4.12 0.44
N LEU A 389 -5.47 4.77 -0.11
CA LEU A 389 -4.40 5.40 0.66
C LEU A 389 -4.30 6.91 0.36
N PRO A 390 -5.30 7.71 0.80
CA PRO A 390 -5.35 9.15 0.50
C PRO A 390 -4.27 9.96 1.24
N ASP A 391 -3.75 9.46 2.36
CA ASP A 391 -2.78 10.18 3.21
C ASP A 391 -1.33 10.09 2.70
N ARG A 392 -1.07 9.30 1.66
CA ARG A 392 0.23 9.14 1.01
C ARG A 392 0.15 9.53 -0.45
N PHE A 393 1.29 9.84 -1.06
CA PHE A 393 1.37 10.32 -2.44
C PHE A 393 2.02 9.29 -3.37
N LEU A 394 1.62 9.33 -4.66
CA LEU A 394 2.28 8.56 -5.70
C LEU A 394 3.66 9.19 -6.02
N PRO A 395 4.68 8.38 -6.42
CA PRO A 395 4.62 6.94 -6.64
C PRO A 395 4.87 6.10 -5.39
N ASP A 396 5.33 6.69 -4.27
CA ASP A 396 5.84 6.01 -3.07
C ASP A 396 4.85 4.97 -2.52
N LYS A 397 3.58 5.37 -2.31
CA LYS A 397 2.54 4.45 -1.83
C LYS A 397 2.28 3.24 -2.75
N ALA A 398 2.47 3.40 -4.06
CA ALA A 398 2.27 2.31 -5.01
C ALA A 398 3.51 1.39 -5.07
N ILE A 399 4.70 1.95 -4.85
CA ILE A 399 5.95 1.19 -4.70
C ILE A 399 5.89 0.35 -3.42
N ASP A 400 5.49 0.95 -2.29
CA ASP A 400 5.32 0.24 -1.02
C ASP A 400 4.32 -0.93 -1.15
N LEU A 401 3.17 -0.71 -1.84
CA LEU A 401 2.18 -1.77 -2.09
C LEU A 401 2.77 -2.91 -2.93
N MET A 402 3.57 -2.59 -3.94
CA MET A 402 4.21 -3.59 -4.79
C MET A 402 5.24 -4.41 -4.01
N ASP A 403 6.08 -3.74 -3.20
CA ASP A 403 7.10 -4.37 -2.38
C ASP A 403 6.50 -5.33 -1.35
N GLU A 404 5.47 -4.87 -0.62
CA GLU A 404 4.76 -5.67 0.38
C GLU A 404 4.01 -6.85 -0.26
N ALA A 405 3.38 -6.66 -1.43
CA ALA A 405 2.71 -7.74 -2.15
C ALA A 405 3.71 -8.82 -2.60
N CYS A 406 4.88 -8.41 -3.11
CA CYS A 406 5.96 -9.34 -3.44
C CYS A 406 6.46 -10.10 -2.21
N SER A 407 6.67 -9.38 -1.09
CA SER A 407 7.12 -9.98 0.18
C SER A 407 6.12 -11.01 0.70
N ARG A 408 4.82 -10.68 0.68
CA ARG A 408 3.74 -11.55 1.12
C ARG A 408 3.66 -12.83 0.28
N VAL A 409 3.61 -12.71 -1.04
CA VAL A 409 3.54 -13.86 -1.95
C VAL A 409 4.75 -14.76 -1.75
N ARG A 410 5.94 -14.18 -1.56
CA ARG A 410 7.15 -14.94 -1.24
C ARG A 410 7.02 -15.73 0.06
N MET A 411 6.53 -15.10 1.14
CA MET A 411 6.32 -15.77 2.43
C MET A 411 5.28 -16.89 2.33
N GLU A 412 4.18 -16.67 1.60
CA GLU A 412 3.17 -17.70 1.35
C GLU A 412 3.75 -18.88 0.57
N CYS A 413 4.64 -18.63 -0.39
CA CYS A 413 5.36 -19.69 -1.11
C CYS A 413 6.35 -20.45 -0.22
N GLU A 414 7.02 -19.76 0.71
CA GLU A 414 7.94 -20.39 1.66
C GLU A 414 7.20 -21.22 2.73
N GLN A 415 5.98 -20.82 3.09
CA GLN A 415 5.13 -21.55 4.06
C GLN A 415 4.44 -22.81 3.48
N ARG A 416 4.35 -22.95 2.15
CA ARG A 416 3.72 -24.10 1.49
C ARG A 416 4.55 -25.39 1.56
N THR A 417 5.50 -25.51 2.48
CA THR A 417 6.31 -26.72 2.72
C THR A 417 6.13 -27.31 4.13
N PRO A 418 4.88 -27.59 4.60
CA PRO A 418 4.70 -28.29 5.88
C PRO A 418 5.32 -29.66 5.88
N ASP A 419 5.34 -30.36 4.73
CA ASP A 419 5.88 -31.71 4.58
C ASP A 419 7.40 -31.75 4.68
N LEU A 420 8.13 -30.79 4.12
CA LEU A 420 9.60 -30.72 4.24
C LEU A 420 10.04 -30.48 5.69
N LYS A 421 9.35 -29.57 6.40
CA LYS A 421 9.63 -29.28 7.80
C LYS A 421 9.34 -30.48 8.70
N ALA A 422 8.23 -31.16 8.45
CA ALA A 422 7.87 -32.40 9.18
C ALA A 422 8.90 -33.55 8.93
N LEU A 423 9.40 -33.67 7.69
CA LEU A 423 10.45 -34.62 7.36
C LEU A 423 11.78 -34.27 8.02
N GLU A 424 12.16 -33.03 8.08
CA GLU A 424 13.36 -32.53 8.78
C GLU A 424 13.29 -32.78 10.29
N GLU A 425 12.14 -32.53 10.91
CA GLU A 425 11.91 -32.78 12.34
C GLU A 425 11.99 -34.28 12.65
N ARG A 426 11.39 -35.14 11.81
CA ARG A 426 11.47 -36.60 11.95
C ARG A 426 12.90 -37.11 11.77
N LEU A 427 13.62 -36.62 10.77
CA LEU A 427 15.03 -36.98 10.56
C LEU A 427 15.89 -36.58 11.76
N ALA A 428 15.67 -35.37 12.34
CA ALA A 428 16.38 -34.93 13.54
C ALA A 428 16.04 -35.77 14.78
N GLN A 429 14.80 -36.29 14.87
CA GLN A 429 14.37 -37.19 15.92
C GLN A 429 15.06 -38.55 15.80
N VAL A 430 15.04 -39.18 14.62
CA VAL A 430 15.68 -40.46 14.36
C VAL A 430 17.20 -40.40 14.62
N ARG A 431 17.84 -39.30 14.27
CA ARG A 431 19.26 -39.07 14.59
C ARG A 431 19.54 -39.03 16.09
N ARG A 432 18.65 -38.43 16.88
CA ARG A 432 18.75 -38.40 18.35
C ARG A 432 18.58 -39.80 18.94
N GLU A 433 17.54 -40.51 18.50
CA GLU A 433 17.27 -41.88 18.95
C GLU A 433 18.42 -42.83 18.61
N LYS A 434 19.02 -42.70 17.41
CA LYS A 434 20.22 -43.47 17.01
C LYS A 434 21.43 -43.14 17.89
N ALA A 435 21.65 -41.87 18.24
CA ALA A 435 22.73 -41.45 19.11
C ALA A 435 22.56 -42.01 20.55
N GLU A 436 21.32 -42.05 21.04
CA GLU A 436 20.97 -42.68 22.35
C GLU A 436 21.17 -44.19 22.34
N ALA A 437 20.76 -44.88 21.26
CA ALA A 437 20.99 -46.31 21.10
C ALA A 437 22.48 -46.67 21.05
N ILE A 438 23.31 -45.86 20.37
CA ILE A 438 24.77 -46.03 20.36
C ILE A 438 25.38 -45.81 21.75
N ALA A 439 24.91 -44.79 22.47
CA ALA A 439 25.37 -44.53 23.85
C ALA A 439 24.95 -45.60 24.85
N GLY A 440 23.83 -46.31 24.58
CA GLY A 440 23.34 -47.43 25.35
C GLY A 440 23.91 -48.79 24.92
N GLU A 441 24.90 -48.82 23.99
CA GLU A 441 25.51 -50.03 23.43
C GLU A 441 24.52 -51.00 22.73
N ASP A 442 23.30 -50.53 22.36
CA ASP A 442 22.33 -51.31 21.57
C ASP A 442 22.59 -51.14 20.06
N PHE A 443 23.57 -51.93 19.57
CA PHE A 443 23.99 -51.89 18.17
C PHE A 443 22.94 -52.45 17.19
N GLU A 444 22.01 -53.29 17.65
CA GLU A 444 20.91 -53.77 16.81
C GLU A 444 19.87 -52.68 16.55
N ALA A 445 19.46 -51.93 17.59
CA ALA A 445 18.57 -50.79 17.47
C ALA A 445 19.23 -49.68 16.65
N ALA A 446 20.50 -49.38 16.86
CA ALA A 446 21.25 -48.40 16.09
C ALA A 446 21.35 -48.75 14.60
N ALA A 447 21.45 -49.99 14.22
CA ALA A 447 21.47 -50.45 12.84
C ALA A 447 20.10 -50.27 12.16
N ARG A 448 18.98 -50.57 12.84
CA ARG A 448 17.62 -50.34 12.34
C ARG A 448 17.35 -48.86 12.17
N LEU A 449 17.75 -48.04 13.14
CA LEU A 449 17.58 -46.58 13.08
C LEU A 449 18.41 -45.90 11.96
N ARG A 450 19.56 -46.49 11.61
CA ARG A 450 20.36 -46.06 10.46
C ARG A 450 19.60 -46.25 9.13
N ASP A 451 18.96 -47.40 8.96
CA ASP A 451 18.22 -47.71 7.74
C ASP A 451 16.98 -46.76 7.61
N VAL A 452 16.33 -46.42 8.73
CA VAL A 452 15.25 -45.45 8.81
C VAL A 452 15.76 -44.01 8.53
N GLU A 453 16.94 -43.65 9.04
CA GLU A 453 17.58 -42.37 8.75
C GLU A 453 17.88 -42.19 7.26
N ASP A 454 18.42 -43.23 6.60
CA ASP A 454 18.74 -43.22 5.18
C ASP A 454 17.49 -43.11 4.33
N ASP A 455 16.37 -43.73 4.73
CA ASP A 455 15.07 -43.58 4.06
C ASP A 455 14.50 -42.18 4.19
N PHE A 456 14.46 -41.60 5.38
CA PHE A 456 14.00 -40.21 5.55
C PHE A 456 14.92 -39.19 4.85
N ALA A 457 16.23 -39.43 4.86
CA ALA A 457 17.20 -38.59 4.15
C ALA A 457 17.04 -38.68 2.61
N ARG A 458 16.61 -39.86 2.09
CA ARG A 458 16.26 -40.04 0.68
C ARG A 458 14.97 -39.29 0.34
N GLN A 459 13.90 -39.52 1.12
CA GLN A 459 12.61 -38.81 0.95
C GLN A 459 12.80 -37.29 0.99
N LEU A 460 13.57 -36.76 1.93
CA LEU A 460 13.86 -35.35 2.03
C LEU A 460 14.61 -34.81 0.79
N ARG A 461 15.55 -35.61 0.23
CA ARG A 461 16.25 -35.24 -1.01
C ARG A 461 15.32 -35.26 -2.23
N GLU A 462 14.45 -36.26 -2.32
CA GLU A 462 13.46 -36.36 -3.42
C GLU A 462 12.43 -35.27 -3.34
N GLU A 463 11.90 -34.95 -2.15
CA GLU A 463 10.95 -33.82 -1.98
C GLU A 463 11.62 -32.45 -2.20
N ARG A 464 12.88 -32.27 -1.76
CA ARG A 464 13.67 -31.08 -2.09
C ARG A 464 13.94 -30.97 -3.60
N ALA A 465 14.21 -32.08 -4.27
CA ALA A 465 14.40 -32.11 -5.72
C ALA A 465 13.09 -31.78 -6.45
N ARG A 466 11.98 -32.41 -6.07
CA ARG A 466 10.64 -32.08 -6.63
C ARG A 466 10.28 -30.62 -6.39
N TRP A 467 10.62 -30.08 -5.22
CA TRP A 467 10.37 -28.68 -4.89
C TRP A 467 11.29 -27.73 -5.65
N SER A 468 12.53 -28.13 -5.96
CA SER A 468 13.44 -27.36 -6.82
C SER A 468 13.08 -27.45 -8.31
N ASP A 469 12.63 -28.62 -8.79
CA ASP A 469 12.22 -28.83 -10.18
C ASP A 469 10.84 -28.19 -10.48
N GLY A 470 9.90 -28.23 -9.51
CA GLY A 470 8.62 -27.51 -9.62
C GLY A 470 8.74 -25.98 -9.61
N ARG A 471 9.90 -25.45 -9.24
CA ARG A 471 10.22 -24.00 -9.29
C ARG A 471 10.74 -23.52 -10.64
N THR A 472 11.06 -24.43 -11.56
CA THR A 472 11.62 -24.08 -12.87
C THR A 472 10.58 -23.78 -13.94
N ASP A 473 9.30 -24.14 -13.77
CA ASP A 473 8.30 -23.99 -14.82
C ASP A 473 7.17 -22.99 -14.52
N ASP A 474 6.91 -22.59 -13.26
CA ASP A 474 5.97 -21.51 -12.95
C ASP A 474 6.64 -20.48 -12.04
N LEU A 475 7.16 -19.43 -12.63
CA LEU A 475 7.49 -18.19 -11.90
C LEU A 475 6.20 -17.73 -11.20
N VAL A 476 6.15 -17.89 -9.88
CA VAL A 476 5.03 -17.38 -9.08
C VAL A 476 4.87 -15.91 -9.39
N SER A 477 3.72 -15.55 -9.93
CA SER A 477 3.44 -14.20 -10.37
C SER A 477 2.56 -13.49 -9.34
N VAL A 478 2.97 -12.29 -8.94
CA VAL A 478 2.15 -11.39 -8.13
C VAL A 478 1.02 -10.86 -9.00
N THR A 479 -0.21 -11.01 -8.51
CA THR A 479 -1.44 -10.63 -9.21
C THR A 479 -2.08 -9.39 -8.61
N GLY A 480 -3.09 -8.83 -9.27
CA GLY A 480 -3.89 -7.73 -8.71
C GLY A 480 -4.62 -8.11 -7.41
N GLU A 481 -4.95 -9.40 -7.23
CA GLU A 481 -5.58 -9.89 -6.00
C GLU A 481 -4.61 -9.87 -4.80
N ASP A 482 -3.34 -10.16 -5.01
CA ASP A 482 -2.33 -10.11 -3.96
C ASP A 482 -2.13 -8.67 -3.48
N VAL A 483 -2.09 -7.72 -4.42
CA VAL A 483 -2.04 -6.28 -4.11
C VAL A 483 -3.30 -5.84 -3.35
N ALA A 484 -4.48 -6.31 -3.78
CA ALA A 484 -5.75 -6.01 -3.10
C ALA A 484 -5.78 -6.56 -1.67
N ALA A 485 -5.16 -7.73 -1.44
CA ALA A 485 -5.05 -8.31 -0.12
C ALA A 485 -4.18 -7.45 0.83
N VAL A 486 -3.05 -6.93 0.34
CA VAL A 486 -2.19 -6.01 1.11
C VAL A 486 -2.91 -4.69 1.38
N ALA A 487 -3.57 -4.12 0.37
CA ALA A 487 -4.35 -2.89 0.55
C ALA A 487 -5.47 -3.08 1.59
N ALA A 488 -6.10 -4.27 1.62
CA ALA A 488 -7.10 -4.62 2.63
C ALA A 488 -6.51 -4.72 4.04
N GLU A 489 -5.32 -5.29 4.18
CA GLU A 489 -4.62 -5.42 5.47
C GLU A 489 -4.24 -4.04 6.02
N TRP A 490 -3.71 -3.14 5.19
CA TRP A 490 -3.31 -1.81 5.62
C TRP A 490 -4.48 -0.90 5.99
N THR A 491 -5.60 -1.04 5.28
CA THR A 491 -6.76 -0.15 5.45
C THR A 491 -7.83 -0.72 6.37
N GLY A 492 -7.77 -2.03 6.66
CA GLY A 492 -8.83 -2.76 7.34
C GLY A 492 -10.09 -2.96 6.48
N ILE A 493 -10.03 -2.62 5.18
CA ILE A 493 -11.17 -2.71 4.26
C ILE A 493 -11.05 -4.02 3.48
N PRO A 494 -12.08 -4.86 3.39
CA PRO A 494 -12.03 -6.11 2.63
C PRO A 494 -12.02 -5.83 1.11
N VAL A 495 -10.87 -5.40 0.58
CA VAL A 495 -10.68 -5.04 -0.84
C VAL A 495 -10.83 -6.26 -1.79
N ARG A 496 -10.60 -7.48 -1.28
CA ARG A 496 -10.72 -8.73 -2.03
C ARG A 496 -12.13 -9.05 -2.59
N ARG A 497 -13.16 -8.28 -2.17
CA ARG A 497 -14.57 -8.60 -2.43
C ARG A 497 -15.28 -7.60 -3.35
N ILE A 498 -14.53 -6.83 -4.14
CA ILE A 498 -15.11 -5.71 -4.91
C ILE A 498 -15.75 -6.15 -6.24
N THR A 499 -15.48 -7.36 -6.77
CA THR A 499 -15.89 -7.67 -8.14
C THR A 499 -17.15 -8.54 -8.29
N GLU A 500 -17.36 -9.57 -7.48
CA GLU A 500 -18.58 -10.40 -7.58
C GLU A 500 -19.38 -10.44 -6.29
N ASP A 501 -18.71 -10.57 -5.12
CA ASP A 501 -19.35 -10.62 -3.80
C ASP A 501 -19.96 -9.28 -3.35
N GLU A 502 -19.50 -8.12 -3.82
CA GLU A 502 -20.05 -6.82 -3.42
C GLU A 502 -21.45 -6.61 -4.02
N GLY A 503 -21.68 -7.09 -5.23
CA GLY A 503 -23.00 -7.08 -5.87
C GLY A 503 -24.02 -7.87 -5.06
N GLU A 504 -23.68 -9.09 -4.64
CA GLU A 504 -24.55 -9.96 -3.83
C GLU A 504 -24.77 -9.37 -2.43
N ARG A 505 -23.72 -8.81 -1.80
CA ARG A 505 -23.84 -8.13 -0.50
C ARG A 505 -24.73 -6.90 -0.56
N LEU A 506 -24.62 -6.09 -1.60
CA LEU A 506 -25.47 -4.93 -1.81
C LEU A 506 -26.92 -5.33 -2.10
N LEU A 507 -27.13 -6.46 -2.78
CA LEU A 507 -28.47 -7.04 -2.97
C LEU A 507 -29.04 -7.55 -1.64
N GLY A 508 -28.23 -8.23 -0.80
CA GLY A 508 -28.59 -8.73 0.52
C GLY A 508 -28.63 -7.67 1.63
N LEU A 509 -28.23 -6.41 1.35
CA LEU A 509 -28.09 -5.35 2.38
C LEU A 509 -29.40 -5.12 3.14
N GLU A 510 -30.55 -5.15 2.49
CA GLU A 510 -31.86 -4.98 3.14
C GLU A 510 -32.13 -6.08 4.17
N GLU A 511 -31.83 -7.32 3.83
CA GLU A 511 -32.01 -8.47 4.71
C GLU A 511 -31.10 -8.42 5.93
N THR A 512 -29.85 -8.08 5.70
CA THR A 512 -28.85 -7.88 6.76
C THR A 512 -29.27 -6.78 7.74
N LEU A 513 -29.73 -5.64 7.23
CA LEU A 513 -30.20 -4.53 8.06
C LEU A 513 -31.50 -4.89 8.81
N ARG A 514 -32.46 -5.60 8.20
CA ARG A 514 -33.67 -6.10 8.87
C ARG A 514 -33.32 -7.12 9.96
N GLY A 515 -32.26 -7.88 9.76
CA GLY A 515 -31.73 -8.78 10.78
C GLY A 515 -31.35 -8.07 12.10
N ARG A 516 -30.97 -6.79 12.05
CA ARG A 516 -30.58 -6.01 13.25
C ARG A 516 -31.62 -4.97 13.68
N VAL A 517 -32.24 -4.29 12.74
CA VAL A 517 -33.18 -3.20 13.00
C VAL A 517 -34.63 -3.70 12.85
N VAL A 518 -35.37 -3.65 13.93
CA VAL A 518 -36.77 -4.13 13.97
C VAL A 518 -37.75 -2.99 13.71
N GLY A 519 -38.76 -3.24 12.91
CA GLY A 519 -39.90 -2.35 12.74
C GLY A 519 -39.67 -1.10 11.94
N GLN A 520 -38.58 -1.01 11.15
CA GLN A 520 -38.26 0.18 10.35
C GLN A 520 -38.01 -0.17 8.86
N ASP A 521 -38.85 -1.03 8.30
CA ASP A 521 -38.67 -1.58 6.94
C ASP A 521 -38.56 -0.50 5.86
N GLN A 522 -39.37 0.56 5.96
CA GLN A 522 -39.30 1.67 4.98
C GLN A 522 -37.95 2.41 5.03
N ALA A 523 -37.42 2.61 6.24
CA ALA A 523 -36.12 3.24 6.43
C ALA A 523 -34.99 2.39 5.86
N VAL A 524 -35.01 1.08 6.15
CA VAL A 524 -34.02 0.11 5.65
C VAL A 524 -34.03 0.06 4.11
N THR A 525 -35.20 -0.05 3.50
CA THR A 525 -35.34 -0.11 2.03
C THR A 525 -34.87 1.19 1.36
N ALA A 526 -35.21 2.37 1.93
CA ALA A 526 -34.79 3.66 1.39
C ALA A 526 -33.25 3.81 1.42
N ILE A 527 -32.61 3.49 2.55
CA ILE A 527 -31.15 3.56 2.70
C ILE A 527 -30.44 2.57 1.78
N ALA A 528 -30.89 1.30 1.76
CA ALA A 528 -30.27 0.29 0.91
C ALA A 528 -30.35 0.66 -0.59
N ARG A 529 -31.48 1.20 -1.03
CA ARG A 529 -31.65 1.68 -2.40
C ARG A 529 -30.73 2.86 -2.74
N ALA A 530 -30.60 3.82 -1.85
CA ALA A 530 -29.73 4.99 -2.07
C ALA A 530 -28.26 4.58 -2.09
N ILE A 531 -27.83 3.68 -1.21
CA ILE A 531 -26.47 3.15 -1.17
C ILE A 531 -26.14 2.36 -2.44
N ARG A 532 -27.05 1.51 -2.91
CA ARG A 532 -26.87 0.80 -4.20
C ARG A 532 -26.64 1.78 -5.33
N ARG A 533 -27.45 2.86 -5.44
CA ARG A 533 -27.26 3.92 -6.47
C ARG A 533 -25.87 4.57 -6.36
N GLY A 534 -25.44 4.88 -5.13
CA GLY A 534 -24.13 5.51 -4.90
C GLY A 534 -22.95 4.62 -5.29
N ARG A 535 -23.04 3.32 -5.00
CA ARG A 535 -21.97 2.34 -5.27
C ARG A 535 -21.86 1.95 -6.75
N VAL A 536 -22.97 1.90 -7.49
CA VAL A 536 -22.97 1.60 -8.94
C VAL A 536 -22.47 2.79 -9.78
N GLY A 537 -22.13 3.93 -9.15
CA GLY A 537 -21.58 5.08 -9.86
C GLY A 537 -22.62 5.98 -10.53
N LEU A 538 -23.91 5.81 -10.24
CA LEU A 538 -25.01 6.66 -10.74
C LEU A 538 -25.17 7.98 -9.93
N LYS A 539 -24.15 8.35 -9.17
CA LYS A 539 -24.14 9.56 -8.35
C LYS A 539 -23.23 10.62 -8.94
N GLU A 540 -23.51 11.90 -8.62
CA GLU A 540 -22.62 13.01 -8.97
C GLU A 540 -21.22 12.80 -8.39
N PRO A 541 -20.16 12.85 -9.21
CA PRO A 541 -18.80 12.77 -8.71
C PRO A 541 -18.53 13.98 -7.81
N GLY A 542 -18.10 13.72 -6.58
CA GLY A 542 -17.83 14.79 -5.62
C GLY A 542 -18.69 14.72 -4.35
N ARG A 543 -19.77 13.94 -4.30
CA ARG A 543 -20.61 13.79 -3.10
C ARG A 543 -20.31 12.52 -2.29
N PRO A 544 -20.62 12.48 -0.98
CA PRO A 544 -20.51 11.27 -0.15
C PRO A 544 -21.29 10.08 -0.73
N THR A 545 -20.93 8.84 -0.45
CA THR A 545 -21.61 7.62 -0.94
C THR A 545 -23.13 7.66 -0.67
N GLY A 546 -23.56 8.21 0.46
CA GLY A 546 -24.95 8.45 0.83
C GLY A 546 -25.04 9.54 1.88
N SER A 547 -26.10 10.33 1.85
CA SER A 547 -26.40 11.36 2.86
C SER A 547 -27.84 11.26 3.30
N PHE A 548 -28.07 11.00 4.60
CA PHE A 548 -29.39 10.71 5.13
C PHE A 548 -29.71 11.56 6.35
N LEU A 549 -30.95 12.06 6.42
CA LEU A 549 -31.49 12.69 7.62
C LEU A 549 -32.56 11.78 8.24
N LEU A 550 -32.25 11.22 9.42
CA LEU A 550 -33.11 10.31 10.15
C LEU A 550 -33.93 11.07 11.21
N LEU A 551 -35.23 11.07 11.06
CA LEU A 551 -36.16 11.79 11.94
C LEU A 551 -36.96 10.81 12.79
N GLY A 552 -37.25 11.17 14.03
CA GLY A 552 -38.12 10.39 14.89
C GLY A 552 -37.78 10.50 16.36
N PRO A 553 -38.63 9.94 17.24
CA PRO A 553 -38.41 9.96 18.68
C PRO A 553 -37.13 9.24 19.10
N THR A 554 -36.70 9.45 20.33
CA THR A 554 -35.58 8.72 20.91
C THR A 554 -35.90 7.24 21.06
N GLY A 555 -34.88 6.36 20.92
CA GLY A 555 -35.02 4.93 21.18
C GLY A 555 -35.78 4.11 20.12
N VAL A 556 -36.02 4.66 18.90
CA VAL A 556 -36.67 3.93 17.78
C VAL A 556 -35.68 3.18 16.87
N GLY A 557 -34.37 3.23 17.16
CA GLY A 557 -33.38 2.47 16.44
C GLY A 557 -32.52 3.28 15.46
N LYS A 558 -32.55 4.63 15.44
CA LYS A 558 -31.73 5.47 14.53
C LYS A 558 -30.22 5.18 14.61
N THR A 559 -29.65 5.19 15.81
CA THR A 559 -28.21 4.92 16.04
C THR A 559 -27.88 3.44 15.79
N GLU A 560 -28.79 2.51 16.08
CA GLU A 560 -28.59 1.09 15.80
C GLU A 560 -28.53 0.80 14.29
N LEU A 561 -29.35 1.49 13.49
CA LEU A 561 -29.28 1.42 12.04
C LEU A 561 -27.91 1.88 11.51
N CYS A 562 -27.32 2.93 12.11
CA CYS A 562 -25.99 3.41 11.71
C CYS A 562 -24.90 2.38 12.05
N ARG A 563 -24.97 1.68 13.18
CA ARG A 563 -24.07 0.59 13.54
C ARG A 563 -24.21 -0.60 12.59
N ALA A 564 -25.45 -1.03 12.37
CA ALA A 564 -25.75 -2.10 11.43
C ALA A 564 -25.25 -1.78 10.01
N LEU A 565 -25.36 -0.52 9.61
CA LEU A 565 -24.89 -0.03 8.32
C LEU A 565 -23.36 -0.04 8.24
N ALA A 566 -22.65 0.38 9.30
CA ALA A 566 -21.18 0.35 9.36
C ALA A 566 -20.67 -1.10 9.25
N GLU A 567 -21.27 -2.01 9.99
CA GLU A 567 -20.91 -3.43 9.93
C GLU A 567 -21.22 -4.06 8.56
N ALA A 568 -22.40 -3.80 7.99
CA ALA A 568 -22.80 -4.37 6.70
C ALA A 568 -21.95 -3.87 5.54
N LEU A 569 -21.57 -2.57 5.52
CA LEU A 569 -20.82 -1.96 4.43
C LEU A 569 -19.30 -2.12 4.59
N PHE A 570 -18.79 -2.02 5.82
CA PHE A 570 -17.35 -1.93 6.10
C PHE A 570 -16.83 -3.10 6.95
N GLY A 571 -17.71 -4.03 7.36
CA GLY A 571 -17.33 -5.25 8.07
C GLY A 571 -17.03 -5.08 9.56
N GLN A 572 -17.12 -3.86 10.11
CA GLN A 572 -16.80 -3.55 11.51
C GLN A 572 -17.76 -2.50 12.06
N GLU A 573 -18.27 -2.69 13.28
CA GLU A 573 -19.08 -1.67 13.97
C GLU A 573 -18.27 -0.41 14.27
N ASP A 574 -16.95 -0.54 14.49
CA ASP A 574 -16.02 0.56 14.77
C ASP A 574 -15.79 1.50 13.56
N ALA A 575 -16.27 1.13 12.37
CA ALA A 575 -16.31 2.03 11.22
C ALA A 575 -17.38 3.14 11.36
N LEU A 576 -18.05 3.26 12.54
CA LEU A 576 -18.95 4.33 12.89
C LEU A 576 -18.21 5.47 13.60
N ILE A 577 -18.12 6.64 12.94
CA ILE A 577 -17.66 7.89 13.55
C ILE A 577 -18.90 8.63 14.08
N ARG A 578 -19.05 8.72 15.40
CA ARG A 578 -20.19 9.40 16.04
C ARG A 578 -19.76 10.75 16.60
N ILE A 579 -20.50 11.80 16.23
CA ILE A 579 -20.32 13.16 16.72
C ILE A 579 -21.65 13.64 17.30
N ASP A 580 -21.66 13.94 18.59
CA ASP A 580 -22.84 14.45 19.30
C ASP A 580 -22.91 15.98 19.14
N MET A 581 -23.92 16.46 18.45
CA MET A 581 -24.08 17.89 18.15
C MET A 581 -24.44 18.73 19.38
N SER A 582 -24.82 18.12 20.50
CA SER A 582 -25.02 18.84 21.76
C SER A 582 -23.72 19.47 22.30
N GLU A 583 -22.55 18.90 21.96
CA GLU A 583 -21.24 19.44 22.29
C GLU A 583 -20.84 20.65 21.41
N TYR A 584 -21.56 20.88 20.34
CA TYR A 584 -21.29 21.91 19.31
C TYR A 584 -22.41 22.94 19.19
N ALA A 585 -23.09 23.22 20.33
CA ALA A 585 -24.14 24.23 20.43
C ALA A 585 -23.60 25.66 20.39
N GLU A 586 -22.31 25.88 20.70
CA GLU A 586 -21.67 27.19 20.74
C GLU A 586 -20.86 27.47 19.44
N GLY A 587 -20.82 28.77 19.04
CA GLY A 587 -20.18 29.16 17.76
C GLY A 587 -18.69 28.79 17.65
N HIS A 588 -17.94 28.83 18.76
CA HIS A 588 -16.53 28.47 18.78
C HIS A 588 -16.30 26.96 18.79
N ALA A 589 -17.29 26.16 19.16
CA ALA A 589 -17.15 24.70 19.18
C ALA A 589 -16.98 24.10 17.76
N ALA A 590 -17.50 24.77 16.71
CA ALA A 590 -17.34 24.30 15.33
C ALA A 590 -15.86 24.23 14.89
N SER A 591 -14.97 25.07 15.47
CA SER A 591 -13.54 25.02 15.20
C SER A 591 -12.89 23.71 15.69
N ARG A 592 -13.44 23.04 16.69
CA ARG A 592 -12.95 21.72 17.14
C ARG A 592 -13.13 20.63 16.10
N LEU A 593 -14.13 20.76 15.22
CA LEU A 593 -14.37 19.81 14.12
C LEU A 593 -13.30 19.88 13.03
N VAL A 594 -12.79 21.08 12.76
CA VAL A 594 -11.90 21.38 11.63
C VAL A 594 -10.48 21.74 12.09
N GLY A 595 -10.30 22.04 13.38
CA GLY A 595 -9.07 22.54 13.97
C GLY A 595 -9.11 24.05 14.22
N SER A 596 -8.36 24.51 15.23
CA SER A 596 -8.28 25.91 15.61
C SER A 596 -7.44 26.72 14.61
N PRO A 597 -7.82 27.95 14.26
CA PRO A 597 -7.02 28.83 13.40
C PRO A 597 -5.64 29.13 14.02
N PRO A 598 -4.63 29.50 13.21
CA PRO A 598 -3.31 29.90 13.69
C PRO A 598 -3.41 31.00 14.74
N GLY A 599 -2.73 30.82 15.89
CA GLY A 599 -2.67 31.77 17.00
C GLY A 599 -3.66 31.52 18.15
N TYR A 600 -4.53 30.51 18.04
CA TYR A 600 -5.40 30.09 19.12
C TYR A 600 -4.85 28.83 19.83
N VAL A 601 -5.18 28.68 21.12
CA VAL A 601 -4.83 27.48 21.91
C VAL A 601 -5.45 26.24 21.26
N GLY A 602 -4.66 25.17 21.06
CA GLY A 602 -5.08 23.94 20.38
C GLY A 602 -4.92 23.95 18.86
N HIS A 603 -4.13 24.90 18.29
CA HIS A 603 -3.83 24.87 16.85
C HIS A 603 -2.99 23.66 16.43
N GLU A 604 -2.18 23.10 17.32
CA GLU A 604 -1.40 21.88 17.03
C GLU A 604 -2.26 20.60 17.02
N ASP A 605 -3.44 20.66 17.66
CA ASP A 605 -4.41 19.56 17.64
C ASP A 605 -5.24 19.66 16.36
N GLY A 606 -5.17 18.64 15.49
CA GLY A 606 -5.98 18.55 14.28
C GLY A 606 -7.48 18.57 14.59
N GLY A 607 -8.34 18.86 13.60
CA GLY A 607 -9.78 18.84 13.78
C GLY A 607 -10.29 17.43 14.06
N GLN A 608 -11.13 17.28 15.10
CA GLN A 608 -11.65 15.96 15.51
C GLN A 608 -12.34 15.20 14.36
N LEU A 609 -13.18 15.86 13.58
CA LEU A 609 -13.86 15.25 12.45
C LEU A 609 -12.91 14.96 11.30
N THR A 610 -12.13 15.96 10.89
CA THR A 610 -11.24 15.84 9.72
C THR A 610 -10.17 14.79 9.93
N GLU A 611 -9.62 14.68 11.15
CA GLU A 611 -8.60 13.67 11.46
C GLU A 611 -9.19 12.25 11.52
N GLN A 612 -10.38 12.06 12.13
CA GLN A 612 -11.02 10.75 12.18
C GLN A 612 -11.39 10.24 10.78
N VAL A 613 -11.93 11.11 9.91
CA VAL A 613 -12.29 10.73 8.54
C VAL A 613 -11.04 10.49 7.69
N ARG A 614 -9.97 11.27 7.87
CA ARG A 614 -8.69 10.99 7.18
C ARG A 614 -8.13 9.62 7.55
N ARG A 615 -8.17 9.26 8.85
CA ARG A 615 -7.72 7.94 9.31
C ARG A 615 -8.64 6.81 8.84
N ARG A 616 -9.96 7.08 8.69
CA ARG A 616 -10.97 6.10 8.30
C ARG A 616 -11.93 6.68 7.24
N PRO A 617 -11.48 6.80 5.97
CA PRO A 617 -12.30 7.39 4.90
C PRO A 617 -13.52 6.54 4.53
N TYR A 618 -13.46 5.24 4.81
CA TYR A 618 -14.56 4.29 4.63
C TYR A 618 -15.29 4.09 5.96
N SER A 619 -16.20 4.99 6.27
CA SER A 619 -16.91 5.02 7.55
C SER A 619 -18.34 5.51 7.40
N VAL A 620 -19.17 5.21 8.38
CA VAL A 620 -20.44 5.89 8.58
C VAL A 620 -20.20 7.05 9.54
N VAL A 621 -20.39 8.27 9.06
CA VAL A 621 -20.26 9.48 9.90
C VAL A 621 -21.63 9.87 10.39
N LEU A 622 -21.87 9.72 11.69
CA LEU A 622 -23.12 10.02 12.34
C LEU A 622 -23.02 11.35 13.10
N PHE A 623 -23.80 12.33 12.65
CA PHE A 623 -24.07 13.56 13.39
C PHE A 623 -25.37 13.40 14.17
N ASP A 624 -25.25 13.22 15.48
CA ASP A 624 -26.39 12.93 16.35
C ASP A 624 -26.98 14.24 16.92
N GLU A 625 -28.33 14.35 16.98
CA GLU A 625 -29.09 15.49 17.52
C GLU A 625 -28.80 16.84 16.79
N MET A 626 -28.89 16.85 15.48
CA MET A 626 -28.59 17.99 14.59
C MET A 626 -29.29 19.30 14.96
N GLU A 627 -30.47 19.24 15.54
CA GLU A 627 -31.23 20.42 15.98
C GLU A 627 -30.53 21.23 17.08
N LYS A 628 -29.55 20.67 17.76
CA LYS A 628 -28.76 21.32 18.81
C LYS A 628 -27.52 22.04 18.27
N ALA A 629 -27.12 21.72 17.04
CA ALA A 629 -25.92 22.25 16.45
C ALA A 629 -25.99 23.76 16.19
N HIS A 630 -24.90 24.48 16.47
CA HIS A 630 -24.77 25.88 16.07
C HIS A 630 -24.77 26.02 14.54
N HIS A 631 -25.26 27.16 14.03
CA HIS A 631 -25.40 27.42 12.59
C HIS A 631 -24.06 27.34 11.83
N SER A 632 -22.91 27.56 12.46
CA SER A 632 -21.58 27.41 11.84
C SER A 632 -21.30 25.97 11.43
N VAL A 633 -21.80 24.97 12.17
CA VAL A 633 -21.64 23.54 11.85
C VAL A 633 -22.39 23.21 10.54
N TRP A 634 -23.52 23.87 10.29
CA TRP A 634 -24.32 23.67 9.07
C TRP A 634 -23.57 24.05 7.80
N ASN A 635 -22.74 25.10 7.88
CA ASN A 635 -21.91 25.52 6.73
C ASN A 635 -20.81 24.49 6.42
N LEU A 636 -20.25 23.83 7.45
CA LEU A 636 -19.29 22.74 7.25
C LEU A 636 -19.97 21.51 6.63
N LEU A 637 -21.19 21.18 7.10
CA LEU A 637 -21.96 20.07 6.53
C LEU A 637 -22.36 20.33 5.08
N LEU A 638 -22.73 21.58 4.72
CA LEU A 638 -23.01 21.93 3.32
C LEU A 638 -21.79 21.65 2.43
N GLN A 639 -20.60 22.02 2.86
CA GLN A 639 -19.38 21.73 2.11
C GLN A 639 -19.14 20.21 1.95
N ILE A 640 -19.37 19.43 3.01
CA ILE A 640 -19.26 17.96 2.94
C ILE A 640 -20.28 17.38 1.94
N LEU A 641 -21.54 17.87 1.98
CA LEU A 641 -22.63 17.34 1.15
C LEU A 641 -22.48 17.75 -0.33
N GLU A 642 -21.84 18.89 -0.64
CA GLU A 642 -21.64 19.40 -1.99
C GLU A 642 -20.36 18.90 -2.63
N ASP A 643 -19.23 19.15 -1.93
CA ASP A 643 -17.89 18.91 -2.46
C ASP A 643 -17.31 17.54 -2.04
N GLY A 644 -17.98 16.88 -1.08
CA GLY A 644 -17.49 15.62 -0.49
C GLY A 644 -16.13 15.76 0.19
N THR A 645 -15.67 16.97 0.47
CA THR A 645 -14.37 17.23 1.11
C THR A 645 -14.50 18.34 2.14
N LEU A 646 -13.68 18.27 3.19
CA LEU A 646 -13.59 19.30 4.22
C LEU A 646 -12.12 19.62 4.45
N THR A 647 -11.77 20.92 4.41
CA THR A 647 -10.39 21.37 4.63
C THR A 647 -10.19 21.75 6.09
N ASP A 648 -9.15 21.21 6.73
CA ASP A 648 -8.79 21.54 8.10
C ASP A 648 -8.06 22.89 8.22
N SER A 649 -7.81 23.35 9.46
CA SER A 649 -7.09 24.59 9.75
C SER A 649 -5.63 24.60 9.24
N HIS A 650 -5.06 23.45 8.94
CA HIS A 650 -3.72 23.27 8.37
C HIS A 650 -3.73 23.24 6.83
N GLY A 651 -4.88 23.36 6.18
CA GLY A 651 -5.03 23.26 4.73
C GLY A 651 -5.10 21.84 4.18
N ARG A 652 -5.14 20.81 5.06
CA ARG A 652 -5.24 19.41 4.65
C ARG A 652 -6.71 19.08 4.38
N ARG A 653 -6.97 18.30 3.34
CA ARG A 653 -8.33 17.89 2.93
C ARG A 653 -8.67 16.53 3.53
N ALA A 654 -9.84 16.43 4.16
CA ALA A 654 -10.49 15.18 4.53
C ALA A 654 -11.53 14.81 3.45
N ASP A 655 -11.48 13.59 2.94
CA ASP A 655 -12.33 13.10 1.85
C ASP A 655 -13.50 12.28 2.40
N PHE A 656 -14.73 12.76 2.18
CA PHE A 656 -15.99 12.13 2.59
C PHE A 656 -16.69 11.37 1.46
N ARG A 657 -16.14 11.36 0.23
CA ARG A 657 -16.79 10.75 -0.93
C ARG A 657 -17.02 9.25 -0.77
N SER A 658 -16.15 8.59 -0.01
CA SER A 658 -16.26 7.18 0.32
C SER A 658 -17.07 6.91 1.61
N ALA A 659 -17.39 7.94 2.37
CA ALA A 659 -18.16 7.84 3.60
C ALA A 659 -19.67 7.88 3.34
N VAL A 660 -20.44 7.35 4.29
CA VAL A 660 -21.89 7.53 4.37
C VAL A 660 -22.18 8.53 5.49
N VAL A 661 -22.79 9.65 5.16
CA VAL A 661 -23.13 10.72 6.11
C VAL A 661 -24.55 10.51 6.61
N VAL A 662 -24.71 10.33 7.92
CA VAL A 662 -26.01 10.17 8.55
C VAL A 662 -26.19 11.25 9.61
N MET A 663 -27.31 11.91 9.57
CA MET A 663 -27.70 12.92 10.53
C MET A 663 -28.96 12.48 11.24
N THR A 664 -29.04 12.61 12.56
CA THR A 664 -30.26 12.32 13.30
C THR A 664 -30.88 13.59 13.86
N SER A 665 -32.19 13.61 13.95
CA SER A 665 -32.93 14.68 14.62
C SER A 665 -34.19 14.18 15.29
N ASN A 666 -34.53 14.82 16.40
CA ASN A 666 -35.78 14.58 17.15
C ASN A 666 -36.90 15.57 16.76
N VAL A 667 -36.66 16.42 15.74
CA VAL A 667 -37.69 17.32 15.19
C VAL A 667 -38.85 16.49 14.65
N GLY A 668 -40.07 16.91 15.01
CA GLY A 668 -41.32 16.18 14.66
C GLY A 668 -41.64 14.99 15.56
N ALA A 669 -40.82 14.70 16.59
CA ALA A 669 -41.04 13.58 17.48
C ALA A 669 -42.40 13.65 18.19
N ARG A 670 -42.86 14.87 18.57
CA ARG A 670 -44.18 15.09 19.18
C ARG A 670 -45.32 14.75 18.22
N GLN A 671 -45.22 15.06 16.95
CA GLN A 671 -46.20 14.75 15.93
C GLN A 671 -46.30 13.24 15.67
N ILE A 672 -45.18 12.53 15.80
CA ILE A 672 -45.13 11.08 15.64
C ILE A 672 -45.74 10.38 16.86
N THR A 673 -45.47 10.90 18.08
CA THR A 673 -45.95 10.31 19.35
C THR A 673 -47.38 10.69 19.72
N SER A 674 -47.84 11.89 19.36
CA SER A 674 -49.13 12.41 19.79
C SER A 674 -50.33 11.94 18.94
N GLY A 675 -50.21 10.96 18.09
CA GLY A 675 -51.21 10.24 17.25
C GLY A 675 -52.73 10.52 17.40
N ARG A 676 -53.15 11.56 18.15
CA ARG A 676 -54.52 12.05 18.29
C ARG A 676 -54.71 13.34 17.50
N PRO A 677 -55.65 13.41 16.59
CA PRO A 677 -56.04 14.65 15.97
C PRO A 677 -56.71 15.55 16.99
N LEU A 678 -56.21 16.78 17.17
CA LEU A 678 -57.00 17.88 17.74
C LEU A 678 -58.01 18.32 16.66
N GLY A 679 -59.14 17.63 16.61
CA GLY A 679 -60.21 18.00 15.70
C GLY A 679 -61.20 16.83 15.46
N PHE A 680 -62.49 17.09 15.62
CA PHE A 680 -63.61 16.20 15.36
C PHE A 680 -63.63 15.73 13.89
N ALA A 681 -63.11 14.52 13.62
CA ALA A 681 -63.41 13.80 12.39
C ALA A 681 -63.44 12.30 12.75
N GLY A 682 -64.64 11.80 13.05
CA GLY A 682 -64.95 10.38 13.17
C GLY A 682 -65.01 9.77 11.78
N GLY A 683 -63.94 9.07 11.41
CA GLY A 683 -63.88 8.19 10.27
C GLY A 683 -62.71 7.23 10.51
N GLU A 684 -62.94 5.93 10.32
CA GLU A 684 -61.91 4.91 10.29
C GLU A 684 -60.92 5.26 9.16
N GLU A 685 -59.83 5.98 9.51
CA GLU A 685 -58.79 6.23 8.59
C GLU A 685 -57.84 5.06 8.50
N ASP A 686 -57.56 4.66 7.26
CA ASP A 686 -56.57 3.65 6.89
C ASP A 686 -55.20 4.04 7.47
N GLU A 687 -54.45 3.08 7.99
CA GLU A 687 -53.11 3.26 8.60
C GLU A 687 -52.12 3.98 7.67
N ALA A 688 -52.29 3.79 6.34
CA ALA A 688 -51.54 4.48 5.28
C ALA A 688 -51.83 5.98 5.24
N GLY A 689 -53.06 6.41 5.35
CA GLY A 689 -53.45 7.83 5.37
C GLY A 689 -52.97 8.56 6.63
N ARG A 690 -52.87 7.83 7.76
CA ARG A 690 -52.32 8.33 9.02
C ARG A 690 -50.80 8.55 8.91
N GLN A 691 -50.09 7.62 8.30
CA GLN A 691 -48.64 7.77 8.08
C GLN A 691 -48.30 8.94 7.14
N ASP A 692 -49.09 9.14 6.08
CA ASP A 692 -48.89 10.26 5.14
C ASP A 692 -49.15 11.62 5.82
N ARG A 693 -50.09 11.75 6.72
CA ARG A 693 -50.31 12.99 7.47
C ARG A 693 -49.17 13.29 8.43
N VAL A 694 -48.74 12.29 9.19
CA VAL A 694 -47.55 12.42 10.07
C VAL A 694 -46.34 12.88 9.27
N ARG A 695 -46.12 12.25 8.13
CA ARG A 695 -45.00 12.62 7.24
C ARG A 695 -45.08 14.06 6.75
N ARG A 696 -46.24 14.54 6.35
CA ARG A 696 -46.44 15.96 5.95
C ARG A 696 -46.18 16.91 7.10
N SER A 697 -46.76 16.64 8.28
CA SER A 697 -46.56 17.47 9.47
C SER A 697 -45.11 17.53 9.92
N VAL A 698 -44.39 16.40 9.90
CA VAL A 698 -42.96 16.33 10.19
C VAL A 698 -42.14 17.11 9.15
N THR A 699 -42.50 17.02 7.87
CA THR A 699 -41.85 17.76 6.80
C THR A 699 -42.02 19.28 6.93
N GLU A 700 -43.22 19.75 7.39
CA GLU A 700 -43.45 21.17 7.66
C GLU A 700 -42.61 21.69 8.82
N GLU A 701 -42.51 20.93 9.91
CA GLU A 701 -41.69 21.25 11.08
C GLU A 701 -40.19 21.31 10.69
N LEU A 702 -39.79 20.38 9.87
CA LEU A 702 -38.44 20.27 9.32
C LEU A 702 -38.06 21.53 8.52
N ARG A 703 -38.93 22.04 7.65
CA ARG A 703 -38.70 23.26 6.88
C ARG A 703 -38.66 24.51 7.77
N ARG A 704 -39.22 24.49 8.97
CA ARG A 704 -39.11 25.57 9.97
C ARG A 704 -37.76 25.54 10.71
N THR A 705 -37.23 24.34 10.97
CA THR A 705 -36.02 24.14 11.76
C THR A 705 -34.76 24.21 10.89
N PHE A 706 -34.81 23.62 9.70
CA PHE A 706 -33.67 23.48 8.81
C PHE A 706 -33.81 24.37 7.56
N ARG A 707 -32.70 24.99 7.11
CA ARG A 707 -32.71 25.81 5.90
C ARG A 707 -33.07 24.97 4.67
N PRO A 708 -33.84 25.47 3.72
CA PRO A 708 -34.19 24.74 2.50
C PRO A 708 -32.99 24.30 1.67
N GLU A 709 -31.90 25.09 1.68
CA GLU A 709 -30.64 24.80 1.02
C GLU A 709 -30.02 23.52 1.53
N PHE A 710 -30.00 23.32 2.84
CA PHE A 710 -29.51 22.12 3.48
C PHE A 710 -30.33 20.88 3.12
N LEU A 711 -31.67 20.99 3.23
CA LEU A 711 -32.57 19.87 2.94
C LEU A 711 -32.49 19.39 1.49
N ASN A 712 -32.22 20.31 0.55
CA ASN A 712 -32.05 19.98 -0.86
C ASN A 712 -30.73 19.27 -1.19
N ARG A 713 -29.76 19.26 -0.27
CA ARG A 713 -28.46 18.60 -0.44
C ARG A 713 -28.41 17.20 0.14
N VAL A 714 -29.37 16.86 0.99
CA VAL A 714 -29.52 15.52 1.58
C VAL A 714 -30.18 14.59 0.56
N ASP A 715 -29.63 13.40 0.35
CA ASP A 715 -30.13 12.42 -0.63
C ASP A 715 -31.52 11.90 -0.26
N ASP A 716 -31.80 11.67 1.04
CA ASP A 716 -33.11 11.26 1.49
C ASP A 716 -33.38 11.66 2.96
N THR A 717 -34.63 11.96 3.24
CA THR A 717 -35.13 12.26 4.60
C THR A 717 -36.07 11.16 5.04
N ILE A 718 -35.66 10.43 6.07
CA ILE A 718 -36.29 9.19 6.50
C ILE A 718 -36.95 9.39 7.85
N VAL A 719 -38.26 9.15 7.90
CA VAL A 719 -39.07 9.26 9.13
C VAL A 719 -39.20 7.87 9.76
N PHE A 720 -38.69 7.74 10.97
CA PHE A 720 -38.84 6.52 11.79
C PHE A 720 -40.19 6.50 12.48
N ARG A 721 -40.89 5.37 12.35
CA ARG A 721 -42.14 5.16 13.04
C ARG A 721 -41.96 4.79 14.52
N GLN A 722 -42.98 4.99 15.30
CA GLN A 722 -43.02 4.50 16.67
C GLN A 722 -43.06 2.95 16.67
N LEU A 723 -42.35 2.33 17.61
CA LEU A 723 -42.29 0.89 17.73
C LEU A 723 -43.61 0.35 18.29
N SER A 724 -44.16 -0.69 17.67
CA SER A 724 -45.34 -1.42 18.17
C SER A 724 -44.95 -2.38 19.31
N GLU A 725 -45.93 -2.88 20.04
CA GLU A 725 -45.71 -3.92 21.07
C GLU A 725 -45.06 -5.18 20.50
N ALA A 726 -45.41 -5.54 19.25
CA ALA A 726 -44.80 -6.66 18.55
C ALA A 726 -43.30 -6.40 18.26
N ASP A 727 -42.97 -5.19 17.77
CA ASP A 727 -41.57 -4.79 17.54
C ASP A 727 -40.76 -4.81 18.84
N LEU A 728 -41.32 -4.30 19.94
CA LEU A 728 -40.66 -4.29 21.25
C LEU A 728 -40.43 -5.71 21.80
N THR A 729 -41.41 -6.62 21.57
CA THR A 729 -41.25 -8.02 21.96
C THR A 729 -40.12 -8.70 21.18
N GLU A 730 -40.03 -8.43 19.88
CA GLU A 730 -38.95 -8.95 19.06
C GLU A 730 -37.60 -8.37 19.47
N ILE A 731 -37.54 -7.07 19.80
CA ILE A 731 -36.30 -6.44 20.34
C ILE A 731 -35.91 -7.10 21.66
N ALA A 732 -36.88 -7.36 22.56
CA ALA A 732 -36.63 -8.05 23.82
C ALA A 732 -36.06 -9.46 23.62
N ARG A 733 -36.60 -10.24 22.66
CA ARG A 733 -36.07 -11.57 22.30
C ARG A 733 -34.62 -11.49 21.83
N ARG A 734 -34.29 -10.54 20.95
CA ARG A 734 -32.91 -10.34 20.45
C ARG A 734 -31.95 -9.94 21.56
N MET A 735 -32.37 -9.05 22.45
CA MET A 735 -31.57 -8.67 23.61
C MET A 735 -31.34 -9.85 24.56
N LEU A 736 -32.33 -10.68 24.80
CA LEU A 736 -32.23 -11.91 25.60
C LEU A 736 -31.30 -12.93 24.94
N ALA A 737 -31.36 -13.08 23.60
CA ALA A 737 -30.44 -13.93 22.86
C ALA A 737 -28.98 -13.43 22.97
N GLN A 738 -28.74 -12.13 22.95
CA GLN A 738 -27.42 -11.56 23.20
C GLN A 738 -26.92 -11.81 24.61
N THR A 739 -27.78 -11.74 25.61
CA THR A 739 -27.46 -12.12 27.00
C THR A 739 -27.15 -13.61 27.08
N ALA A 740 -27.93 -14.48 26.44
CA ALA A 740 -27.64 -15.91 26.36
C ALA A 740 -26.27 -16.22 25.77
N ALA A 741 -25.91 -15.59 24.66
CA ALA A 741 -24.57 -15.73 24.03
C ALA A 741 -23.43 -15.28 24.96
N ARG A 742 -23.63 -14.27 25.82
CA ARG A 742 -22.63 -13.84 26.81
C ARG A 742 -22.48 -14.83 27.97
N LEU A 743 -23.50 -15.64 28.24
CA LEU A 743 -23.49 -16.67 29.30
C LEU A 743 -22.86 -18.00 28.86
N GLU A 744 -22.83 -18.30 27.56
CA GLU A 744 -22.22 -19.53 27.00
C GLU A 744 -20.75 -19.74 27.41
N PRO A 745 -19.85 -18.74 27.37
CA PRO A 745 -18.47 -18.90 27.83
C PRO A 745 -18.36 -19.21 29.33
N LEU A 746 -19.34 -18.79 30.11
CA LEU A 746 -19.46 -19.10 31.54
C LEU A 746 -19.98 -20.51 31.79
N GLY A 747 -20.41 -21.21 30.74
CA GLY A 747 -21.00 -22.54 30.80
C GLY A 747 -22.46 -22.55 31.26
N LEU A 748 -23.18 -21.44 31.10
CA LEU A 748 -24.59 -21.30 31.40
C LEU A 748 -25.37 -21.13 30.11
N THR A 749 -26.57 -21.71 30.04
CA THR A 749 -27.50 -21.49 28.94
C THR A 749 -28.75 -20.79 29.44
N LEU A 750 -29.24 -19.77 28.70
CA LEU A 750 -30.45 -19.03 29.02
C LEU A 750 -31.47 -19.24 27.92
N ARG A 751 -32.65 -19.67 28.31
CA ARG A 751 -33.86 -19.74 27.47
C ARG A 751 -34.90 -18.81 28.04
N ALA A 752 -35.60 -18.07 27.21
CA ALA A 752 -36.70 -17.20 27.62
C ALA A 752 -38.02 -17.71 27.02
N GLU A 753 -39.07 -17.75 27.83
CA GLU A 753 -40.42 -18.00 27.36
C GLU A 753 -40.99 -16.78 26.61
N ASP A 754 -41.80 -17.00 25.58
CA ASP A 754 -42.42 -15.92 24.82
C ASP A 754 -43.28 -14.98 25.67
N ALA A 755 -43.95 -15.52 26.66
CA ALA A 755 -44.74 -14.74 27.64
C ALA A 755 -43.85 -13.82 28.49
N ALA A 756 -42.66 -14.30 28.89
CA ALA A 756 -41.69 -13.51 29.64
C ALA A 756 -41.05 -12.39 28.78
N ALA A 757 -40.75 -12.67 27.52
CA ALA A 757 -40.23 -11.66 26.58
C ALA A 757 -41.31 -10.57 26.32
N ALA A 758 -42.56 -10.95 26.11
CA ALA A 758 -43.68 -9.99 25.94
C ALA A 758 -43.93 -9.14 27.19
N ARG A 759 -43.75 -9.72 28.36
CA ARG A 759 -43.89 -9.01 29.65
C ARG A 759 -42.76 -8.00 29.83
N LEU A 760 -41.50 -8.40 29.52
CA LEU A 760 -40.36 -7.53 29.58
C LEU A 760 -40.52 -6.34 28.63
N ALA A 761 -41.02 -6.57 27.40
CA ALA A 761 -41.32 -5.54 26.43
C ALA A 761 -42.35 -4.52 26.93
N ARG A 762 -43.45 -4.99 27.56
CA ARG A 762 -44.48 -4.10 28.13
C ARG A 762 -43.97 -3.27 29.30
N GLU A 763 -43.18 -3.87 30.19
CA GLU A 763 -42.62 -3.16 31.34
C GLU A 763 -41.49 -2.16 30.93
N GLY A 764 -40.81 -2.44 29.84
CA GLY A 764 -39.77 -1.58 29.27
C GLY A 764 -40.30 -0.59 28.22
N HIS A 765 -41.60 -0.51 27.98
CA HIS A 765 -42.18 0.41 27.00
C HIS A 765 -42.46 1.79 27.61
N ASP A 766 -41.93 2.82 27.01
CA ASP A 766 -42.28 4.22 27.25
C ASP A 766 -42.52 4.90 25.88
N PRO A 767 -43.74 5.41 25.63
CA PRO A 767 -44.06 6.09 24.37
C PRO A 767 -43.12 7.24 23.99
N ALA A 768 -42.53 7.90 24.99
CA ALA A 768 -41.61 9.03 24.77
C ALA A 768 -40.17 8.61 24.52
N SER A 769 -39.72 7.49 25.12
CA SER A 769 -38.34 7.04 25.13
C SER A 769 -38.09 5.78 24.30
N GLY A 770 -39.13 5.22 23.65
CA GLY A 770 -39.03 4.02 22.79
C GLY A 770 -38.52 2.77 23.51
N ALA A 771 -37.54 2.09 22.90
CA ALA A 771 -36.92 0.87 23.46
C ALA A 771 -35.76 1.16 24.44
N ARG A 772 -35.44 2.41 24.77
CA ARG A 772 -34.33 2.77 25.69
C ARG A 772 -34.56 2.23 27.12
N PRO A 773 -35.75 2.32 27.73
CA PRO A 773 -36.01 1.76 29.05
C PRO A 773 -35.97 0.22 29.06
N LEU A 774 -36.19 -0.45 27.92
CA LEU A 774 -36.19 -1.91 27.82
C LEU A 774 -34.81 -2.50 28.19
N ARG A 775 -33.74 -1.84 27.80
CA ARG A 775 -32.36 -2.29 28.14
C ARG A 775 -32.13 -2.22 29.65
N ARG A 776 -32.57 -1.13 30.28
CA ARG A 776 -32.47 -0.98 31.75
C ARG A 776 -33.30 -2.05 32.47
N ARG A 777 -34.52 -2.30 32.00
CA ARG A 777 -35.38 -3.31 32.57
C ARG A 777 -34.82 -4.73 32.41
N LEU A 778 -34.16 -5.01 31.28
CA LEU A 778 -33.44 -6.28 31.05
C LEU A 778 -32.30 -6.46 32.06
N HIS A 779 -31.48 -5.44 32.31
CA HIS A 779 -30.44 -5.51 33.35
C HIS A 779 -31.03 -5.80 34.72
N GLU A 780 -32.06 -5.07 35.14
CA GLU A 780 -32.72 -5.25 36.45
C GLU A 780 -33.40 -6.61 36.59
N ALA A 781 -34.04 -7.12 35.54
CA ALA A 781 -34.86 -8.34 35.62
C ALA A 781 -34.09 -9.61 35.24
N VAL A 782 -32.99 -9.53 34.53
CA VAL A 782 -32.26 -10.70 33.98
C VAL A 782 -30.80 -10.69 34.38
N ASP A 783 -30.02 -9.65 33.97
CA ASP A 783 -28.58 -9.67 34.18
C ASP A 783 -28.21 -9.65 35.68
N ASP A 784 -28.79 -8.76 36.49
CA ASP A 784 -28.52 -8.64 37.92
C ASP A 784 -28.90 -9.93 38.71
N PRO A 785 -30.13 -10.53 38.53
CA PRO A 785 -30.45 -11.77 39.20
C PRO A 785 -29.58 -12.97 38.81
N ILE A 786 -29.08 -13.00 37.55
CA ILE A 786 -28.12 -14.04 37.11
C ILE A 786 -26.78 -13.83 37.78
N ALA A 787 -26.26 -12.59 37.78
CA ALA A 787 -25.01 -12.25 38.44
C ALA A 787 -25.04 -12.59 39.94
N ASP A 788 -26.10 -12.19 40.65
CA ASP A 788 -26.33 -12.55 42.07
C ASP A 788 -26.42 -14.05 42.29
N GLY A 789 -27.10 -14.76 41.36
CA GLY A 789 -27.22 -16.22 41.41
C GLY A 789 -25.87 -16.94 41.24
N ILE A 790 -25.00 -16.42 40.39
CA ILE A 790 -23.64 -16.94 40.22
C ILE A 790 -22.77 -16.67 41.45
N LEU A 791 -22.81 -15.44 41.97
CA LEU A 791 -22.01 -15.02 43.11
C LEU A 791 -22.45 -15.75 44.43
N THR A 792 -23.75 -16.02 44.61
CA THR A 792 -24.28 -16.73 45.76
C THR A 792 -24.22 -18.24 45.64
N GLY A 793 -23.71 -18.77 44.50
CA GLY A 793 -23.66 -20.20 44.25
C GLY A 793 -25.02 -20.85 43.97
N ARG A 794 -26.04 -20.08 43.62
CA ARG A 794 -27.33 -20.59 43.19
C ARG A 794 -27.28 -21.20 41.80
N PHE A 795 -26.48 -20.59 40.92
CA PHE A 795 -26.25 -21.06 39.54
C PHE A 795 -24.79 -21.53 39.37
N HIS A 796 -24.62 -22.71 38.76
CA HIS A 796 -23.32 -23.34 38.55
C HIS A 796 -23.08 -23.60 37.07
N ARG A 797 -21.81 -23.77 36.72
CA ARG A 797 -21.40 -24.13 35.36
C ARG A 797 -22.09 -25.44 34.93
N GLY A 798 -22.79 -25.41 33.80
CA GLY A 798 -23.59 -26.50 33.24
C GLY A 798 -25.09 -26.33 33.45
N ASP A 799 -25.52 -25.33 34.23
CA ASP A 799 -26.96 -25.10 34.50
C ASP A 799 -27.65 -24.52 33.28
N ARG A 800 -28.91 -24.98 33.08
CA ARG A 800 -29.84 -24.40 32.12
C ARG A 800 -30.81 -23.49 32.88
N LEU A 801 -30.79 -22.21 32.50
CA LEU A 801 -31.65 -21.18 33.09
C LEU A 801 -32.84 -20.92 32.19
N VAL A 802 -34.00 -20.76 32.76
CA VAL A 802 -35.22 -20.40 32.05
C VAL A 802 -35.81 -19.13 32.66
N LEU A 803 -36.02 -18.11 31.80
CA LEU A 803 -36.78 -16.91 32.20
C LEU A 803 -38.25 -17.18 32.00
N THR A 804 -38.99 -17.23 33.11
CA THR A 804 -40.44 -17.54 33.17
C THR A 804 -41.26 -16.37 33.75
N LEU A 805 -42.57 -16.42 33.57
CA LEU A 805 -43.51 -15.48 34.19
C LEU A 805 -44.08 -16.12 35.47
N GLY A 806 -43.45 -15.79 36.64
CA GLY A 806 -43.96 -16.21 37.96
C GLY A 806 -45.06 -15.32 38.48
N GLU A 807 -45.67 -15.71 39.66
CA GLU A 807 -46.75 -14.98 40.30
C GLU A 807 -46.41 -13.53 40.70
N LYS A 808 -45.12 -13.26 40.96
CA LYS A 808 -44.60 -11.93 41.37
C LYS A 808 -43.94 -11.13 40.24
N GLY A 809 -43.96 -11.62 39.02
CA GLY A 809 -43.29 -11.00 37.88
C GLY A 809 -42.28 -11.95 37.17
N LEU A 810 -41.28 -11.39 36.48
CA LEU A 810 -40.25 -12.17 35.80
C LEU A 810 -39.36 -12.92 36.82
N ALA A 811 -39.15 -14.21 36.62
CA ALA A 811 -38.35 -15.05 37.48
C ALA A 811 -37.35 -15.89 36.64
N ILE A 812 -36.17 -16.12 37.19
CA ILE A 812 -35.15 -16.99 36.60
C ILE A 812 -35.03 -18.27 37.42
N GLU A 813 -35.35 -19.37 36.78
CA GLU A 813 -35.34 -20.70 37.41
C GLU A 813 -34.36 -21.62 36.69
N ARG A 814 -33.85 -22.62 37.41
CA ARG A 814 -33.12 -23.74 36.78
C ARG A 814 -34.13 -24.65 36.11
N GLU A 815 -33.90 -25.00 34.87
CA GLU A 815 -34.64 -26.05 34.18
C GLU A 815 -34.44 -27.36 35.00
N LYS A 816 -35.54 -27.89 35.56
CA LYS A 816 -35.49 -29.20 36.21
C LYS A 816 -35.40 -30.26 35.11
N GLU A 817 -34.37 -31.15 35.22
CA GLU A 817 -34.26 -32.33 34.32
C GLU A 817 -35.54 -33.13 34.23
#